data_b4975ae877c4c31f0ac7cf5b30b0466b
#
_entry.id   b4975ae877c4c31f0ac7cf5b30b0466b
#
_cell.length_a   1.000
_cell.length_b   1.000
_cell.length_c   1.000
_cell.angle_alpha   90.00
_cell.angle_beta   90.00
_cell.angle_gamma   90.00
#
_symmetry.space_group_name_H-M   'P 1'
#
loop_
_entity.id
_entity.type
_entity.pdbx_description
1 polymer ?
#
loop_
_entity_poly.entity_id
_entity_poly.type
_entity_poly.pdbx_seq_one_letter_code
_entity_poly.pdbx_strand_id
1 'polypeptide(L)'
;MNNPCIHIEKARQHNLKDISLDIPRDELVVVCGPSGSGKSTLAFDIVYAEGQRRYVESLSAYARQFLPQMDKPDVEKIEGLSPAISLEQQSTSRNPRSTVGTVTEIHDFLRVFFARLGRMYCPSCGRPIEARSADEIITDIMALPQGSKFMVMAPLVELQKGTHQDKFKKLRAEGFARVRVDGTFHTLDDVPALDKNKKHSIDLVVDRMVNKDGIRGRLADSVELALRYGEGRLTVHLPDRPEGERDIIHSTTSVCPHCHISLPAPSPQLFSFNSPQGACPRCVGLGTVDYFEPRLIAPNRGLSLNTGALLPWAESKHFQRYEPALRALGERHGFTLSTPLEDFSDAALACLFYGEDEKGRPAAHSSGLRRNWMGGNVAMDATGDYQSELFAGRAADVKVSEERWPGVIPLLEKGMQYGEAWREILARFRQSTDCPDCHGARLKPEALAVRVDDLNIAQFCSLSVERALQWLEGRHFDGRHALVAEPLLKELTHRLSFMRNVGLEYLSLGRAMATLSGGEAQRIRLASQLGSGLVGVTYVLDEPSIGLHPRDNERLLGTLRSLQQRGNTVLVVEHDEATICAADTVIELGPGSGSQGGEIMFQGSVPQLLRADTLTARYLRGDASISLPDERREPQGWLTLHNVTTNNLRGIDCRFPLGVLTCVTGVSGSGKSSLVVDTLYKHLAISLGQRVDQPGTIAGLSYSEGARPIERIVAIDQTPIGRTPRSNPATYTKVFDEIRNIFAMTPDARKRGYKPGRFSFNVRGGRCEACGGDGQIRVEMHFLPDVYVTCDVCKGRRYNHETLEVRYKGLNIAEVLDLPVQQARAFFENYPVLERRLAVLEEVGLEYLRLGQPATTLSGGEAQRIKISRELGKRSLPGTLYILDEPTTGLHMHEVGKLIKVLHALVDKGASVVVIEHNTDMILAADHVLDMGPGGGENGGLVVSQGTPEAIVADPDSVTGRFLMQERRDRLKRRG
;
A
#
# COMPACT_ATOMS: atom_id res chain seq x y z
N MET A 1 10.81 -11.08 43.13
CA MET A 1 11.32 -12.33 42.54
C MET A 1 10.90 -12.34 41.09
N ASN A 2 11.83 -12.26 40.14
CA ASN A 2 11.49 -12.39 38.74
C ASN A 2 11.06 -13.83 38.48
N ASN A 3 9.81 -14.03 38.15
CA ASN A 3 9.32 -15.32 37.73
C ASN A 3 9.97 -15.63 36.34
N PRO A 4 10.75 -16.72 36.19
CA PRO A 4 11.51 -16.99 34.98
C PRO A 4 10.60 -17.40 33.79
N CYS A 5 9.32 -17.64 34.06
CA CYS A 5 8.35 -18.12 33.08
C CYS A 5 7.04 -17.31 33.12
N ILE A 6 6.35 -17.27 32.02
CA ILE A 6 4.94 -16.91 31.93
C ILE A 6 4.16 -18.20 32.21
N HIS A 7 3.48 -18.28 33.34
CA HIS A 7 2.72 -19.44 33.76
C HIS A 7 1.26 -19.29 33.38
N ILE A 8 0.71 -20.25 32.64
CA ILE A 8 -0.68 -20.29 32.17
C ILE A 8 -1.34 -21.55 32.68
N GLU A 9 -2.49 -21.39 33.38
CA GLU A 9 -3.28 -22.51 33.91
C GLU A 9 -4.67 -22.55 33.24
N LYS A 10 -5.00 -23.73 32.71
CA LYS A 10 -6.34 -24.08 32.15
C LYS A 10 -6.89 -23.06 31.18
N ALA A 11 -6.19 -22.80 30.09
CA ALA A 11 -6.65 -21.95 29.01
C ALA A 11 -7.70 -22.68 28.15
N ARG A 12 -8.87 -22.06 27.99
CA ARG A 12 -10.05 -22.60 27.28
C ARG A 12 -10.53 -21.73 26.13
N GLN A 13 -9.76 -20.72 25.77
CA GLN A 13 -10.14 -19.78 24.70
C GLN A 13 -10.31 -20.52 23.38
N HIS A 14 -11.41 -20.26 22.66
CA HIS A 14 -11.73 -20.83 21.36
C HIS A 14 -11.70 -22.39 21.34
N ASN A 15 -10.68 -22.97 20.71
CA ASN A 15 -10.53 -24.42 20.58
C ASN A 15 -9.53 -25.02 21.55
N LEU A 16 -8.92 -24.24 22.42
CA LEU A 16 -8.00 -24.77 23.43
C LEU A 16 -8.71 -25.62 24.48
N LYS A 17 -8.11 -26.79 24.79
CA LYS A 17 -8.70 -27.83 25.64
C LYS A 17 -8.09 -27.85 27.02
N ASP A 18 -8.34 -26.82 27.82
CA ASP A 18 -7.92 -26.73 29.22
C ASP A 18 -6.40 -26.88 29.38
N ILE A 19 -5.63 -26.23 28.50
CA ILE A 19 -4.18 -26.39 28.46
C ILE A 19 -3.49 -25.58 29.58
N SER A 20 -2.43 -26.16 30.14
CA SER A 20 -1.55 -25.50 31.10
C SER A 20 -0.10 -25.62 30.66
N LEU A 21 0.65 -24.52 30.69
CA LEU A 21 2.04 -24.50 30.22
C LEU A 21 2.84 -23.34 30.85
N ASP A 22 4.15 -23.49 30.80
CA ASP A 22 5.14 -22.49 31.19
C ASP A 22 5.92 -21.98 29.98
N ILE A 23 5.79 -20.72 29.64
CA ILE A 23 6.56 -20.10 28.55
C ILE A 23 7.79 -19.42 29.16
N PRO A 24 9.02 -19.86 28.83
CA PRO A 24 10.24 -19.23 29.31
C PRO A 24 10.33 -17.78 28.91
N ARG A 25 10.85 -16.93 29.82
CA ARG A 25 11.12 -15.52 29.54
C ARG A 25 12.54 -15.34 28.99
N ASP A 26 12.75 -14.25 28.28
CA ASP A 26 14.05 -13.87 27.70
C ASP A 26 14.60 -14.92 26.72
N GLU A 27 13.71 -15.71 26.11
CA GLU A 27 14.01 -16.72 25.09
C GLU A 27 13.28 -16.43 23.76
N LEU A 28 13.76 -17.06 22.71
CA LEU A 28 13.05 -17.20 21.45
C LEU A 28 12.19 -18.45 21.52
N VAL A 29 10.89 -18.28 21.71
CA VAL A 29 9.90 -19.34 21.82
C VAL A 29 9.10 -19.42 20.52
N VAL A 30 9.07 -20.59 19.90
CA VAL A 30 8.30 -20.83 18.67
C VAL A 30 7.09 -21.72 18.97
N VAL A 31 5.90 -21.24 18.59
CA VAL A 31 4.64 -21.99 18.64
C VAL A 31 4.33 -22.52 17.24
N CYS A 32 4.34 -23.85 17.06
CA CYS A 32 4.13 -24.52 15.79
C CYS A 32 2.96 -25.53 15.85
N GLY A 33 2.65 -26.17 14.72
CA GLY A 33 1.58 -27.17 14.59
C GLY A 33 0.65 -26.92 13.41
N PRO A 34 -0.33 -27.77 13.12
CA PRO A 34 -1.26 -27.63 11.99
C PRO A 34 -2.05 -26.31 12.03
N SER A 35 -2.52 -25.84 10.85
CA SER A 35 -3.42 -24.67 10.76
C SER A 35 -4.71 -24.95 11.56
N GLY A 36 -5.18 -23.94 12.32
CA GLY A 36 -6.37 -24.11 13.19
C GLY A 36 -6.15 -24.97 14.44
N SER A 37 -4.90 -25.30 14.82
CA SER A 37 -4.62 -26.04 16.06
C SER A 37 -4.68 -25.20 17.35
N GLY A 38 -4.82 -23.87 17.26
CA GLY A 38 -4.92 -22.97 18.40
C GLY A 38 -3.67 -22.12 18.66
N LYS A 39 -2.67 -22.12 17.77
CA LYS A 39 -1.41 -21.36 17.91
C LYS A 39 -1.64 -19.86 18.13
N SER A 40 -2.38 -19.25 17.21
CA SER A 40 -2.69 -17.81 17.28
C SER A 40 -3.55 -17.50 18.50
N THR A 41 -4.45 -18.40 18.90
CA THR A 41 -5.24 -18.28 20.15
C THR A 41 -4.33 -18.20 21.36
N LEU A 42 -3.33 -19.09 21.49
CA LEU A 42 -2.38 -19.06 22.60
C LEU A 42 -1.55 -17.77 22.60
N ALA A 43 -0.99 -17.41 21.43
CA ALA A 43 -0.04 -16.29 21.34
C ALA A 43 -0.74 -14.92 21.43
N PHE A 44 -1.86 -14.74 20.70
CA PHE A 44 -2.52 -13.43 20.58
C PHE A 44 -3.71 -13.28 21.52
N ASP A 45 -4.66 -14.22 21.53
CA ASP A 45 -5.89 -14.08 22.31
C ASP A 45 -5.65 -14.31 23.82
N ILE A 46 -4.53 -14.96 24.20
CA ILE A 46 -4.19 -15.18 25.62
C ILE A 46 -2.99 -14.33 26.02
N VAL A 47 -1.78 -14.62 25.53
CA VAL A 47 -0.54 -13.97 26.01
C VAL A 47 -0.54 -12.48 25.70
N TYR A 48 -0.78 -12.11 24.44
CA TYR A 48 -0.79 -10.71 24.06
C TYR A 48 -1.98 -9.97 24.66
N ALA A 49 -3.20 -10.52 24.53
CA ALA A 49 -4.42 -9.85 25.00
C ALA A 49 -4.37 -9.56 26.51
N GLU A 50 -3.96 -10.53 27.34
CA GLU A 50 -3.85 -10.33 28.78
C GLU A 50 -2.67 -9.40 29.15
N GLY A 51 -1.53 -9.51 28.46
CA GLY A 51 -0.39 -8.62 28.66
C GLY A 51 -0.75 -7.17 28.35
N GLN A 52 -1.43 -6.93 27.25
CA GLN A 52 -1.92 -5.61 26.84
C GLN A 52 -3.01 -5.09 27.78
N ARG A 53 -3.97 -5.95 28.16
CA ARG A 53 -5.05 -5.60 29.09
C ARG A 53 -4.50 -5.09 30.41
N ARG A 54 -3.58 -5.85 31.05
CA ARG A 54 -2.94 -5.45 32.33
C ARG A 54 -2.11 -4.18 32.19
N TYR A 55 -1.42 -4.01 31.06
CA TYR A 55 -0.67 -2.78 30.81
C TYR A 55 -1.60 -1.58 30.72
N VAL A 56 -2.69 -1.68 29.95
CA VAL A 56 -3.69 -0.61 29.82
C VAL A 56 -4.37 -0.30 31.16
N GLU A 57 -4.68 -1.32 31.97
CA GLU A 57 -5.25 -1.14 33.32
C GLU A 57 -4.30 -0.38 34.27
N SER A 58 -3.00 -0.49 34.09
CA SER A 58 -2.00 0.23 34.87
C SER A 58 -1.92 1.74 34.55
N LEU A 59 -2.46 2.16 33.43
CA LEU A 59 -2.44 3.56 32.97
C LEU A 59 -3.53 4.39 33.66
N SER A 60 -3.39 5.72 33.60
CA SER A 60 -4.40 6.66 34.11
C SER A 60 -5.76 6.46 33.44
N ALA A 61 -6.86 6.78 34.16
CA ALA A 61 -8.21 6.70 33.61
C ALA A 61 -8.40 7.50 32.32
N TYR A 62 -7.70 8.63 32.18
CA TYR A 62 -7.70 9.45 30.98
C TYR A 62 -7.03 8.73 29.80
N ALA A 63 -5.85 8.14 29.98
CA ALA A 63 -5.14 7.41 28.93
C ALA A 63 -5.91 6.15 28.46
N ARG A 64 -6.60 5.46 29.37
CA ARG A 64 -7.42 4.27 29.06
C ARG A 64 -8.57 4.56 28.11
N GLN A 65 -9.11 5.77 28.06
CA GLN A 65 -10.21 6.16 27.16
C GLN A 65 -9.79 6.17 25.68
N PHE A 66 -8.51 6.30 25.40
CA PHE A 66 -7.95 6.38 24.04
C PHE A 66 -7.33 5.08 23.53
N LEU A 67 -7.27 4.05 24.38
CA LEU A 67 -6.66 2.78 24.03
C LEU A 67 -7.72 1.68 23.90
N PRO A 68 -7.61 0.78 22.92
CA PRO A 68 -8.51 -0.35 22.80
C PRO A 68 -8.39 -1.24 24.05
N GLN A 69 -9.52 -1.55 24.66
CA GLN A 69 -9.58 -2.50 25.76
C GLN A 69 -9.74 -3.90 25.16
N MET A 70 -8.84 -4.80 25.56
CA MET A 70 -8.92 -6.21 25.24
C MET A 70 -9.87 -6.93 26.18
N ASP A 71 -10.63 -7.89 25.66
CA ASP A 71 -11.44 -8.78 26.47
C ASP A 71 -10.55 -9.66 27.34
N LYS A 72 -11.05 -9.99 28.54
CA LYS A 72 -10.33 -10.92 29.41
C LYS A 72 -10.38 -12.33 28.80
N PRO A 73 -9.20 -12.97 28.55
CA PRO A 73 -9.19 -14.31 28.01
C PRO A 73 -9.78 -15.35 28.97
N ASP A 74 -10.30 -16.44 28.42
CA ASP A 74 -10.83 -17.56 29.21
C ASP A 74 -9.67 -18.46 29.69
N VAL A 75 -9.07 -18.03 30.80
CA VAL A 75 -7.98 -18.73 31.51
C VAL A 75 -8.25 -18.69 33.00
N GLU A 76 -7.90 -19.76 33.70
CA GLU A 76 -8.06 -19.82 35.18
C GLU A 76 -7.04 -18.88 35.84
N LYS A 77 -5.77 -18.94 35.39
CA LYS A 77 -4.69 -18.14 35.97
C LYS A 77 -3.62 -17.85 34.90
N ILE A 78 -3.05 -16.64 34.94
CA ILE A 78 -1.85 -16.30 34.18
C ILE A 78 -0.95 -15.39 35.00
N GLU A 79 0.34 -15.77 35.13
CA GLU A 79 1.35 -15.04 35.92
C GLU A 79 2.64 -14.81 35.12
N GLY A 80 3.49 -13.90 35.56
CA GLY A 80 4.79 -13.64 34.93
C GLY A 80 4.74 -12.83 33.63
N LEU A 81 3.57 -12.30 33.20
CA LEU A 81 3.44 -11.49 31.99
C LEU A 81 4.22 -10.17 32.14
N SER A 82 4.97 -9.83 31.11
CA SER A 82 5.49 -8.48 30.86
C SER A 82 4.56 -7.72 29.87
N PRO A 83 4.72 -6.39 29.71
CA PRO A 83 4.03 -5.65 28.64
C PRO A 83 4.25 -6.36 27.31
N ALA A 84 3.17 -6.55 26.55
CA ALA A 84 3.21 -7.30 25.32
C ALA A 84 2.99 -6.39 24.10
N ILE A 85 3.73 -6.64 23.04
CA ILE A 85 3.62 -5.96 21.73
C ILE A 85 3.32 -7.00 20.67
N SER A 86 2.23 -6.80 19.93
CA SER A 86 1.81 -7.68 18.83
C SER A 86 2.26 -7.15 17.48
N LEU A 87 2.75 -8.04 16.64
CA LEU A 87 3.09 -7.78 15.24
C LEU A 87 2.33 -8.76 14.34
N GLU A 88 1.02 -8.50 14.23
CA GLU A 88 0.11 -9.30 13.41
C GLU A 88 0.17 -8.94 11.93
N GLN A 89 -0.25 -9.86 11.08
CA GLN A 89 -0.43 -9.68 9.64
C GLN A 89 -1.68 -8.87 9.27
N GLN A 90 -2.17 -8.01 10.11
CA GLN A 90 -3.35 -7.21 9.75
C GLN A 90 -3.14 -6.38 8.48
N SER A 91 -4.22 -6.23 7.71
CA SER A 91 -4.26 -5.44 6.48
C SER A 91 -3.49 -4.13 6.62
N THR A 92 -2.64 -3.86 5.64
CA THR A 92 -1.89 -2.61 5.50
C THR A 92 -2.78 -1.39 5.79
N SER A 93 -2.24 -0.40 6.49
CA SER A 93 -2.94 0.85 6.76
C SER A 93 -3.58 1.39 5.48
N ARG A 94 -4.90 1.54 5.48
CA ARG A 94 -5.65 2.13 4.36
C ARG A 94 -5.46 3.63 4.23
N ASN A 95 -4.66 4.24 5.12
CA ASN A 95 -4.38 5.66 5.04
C ASN A 95 -3.44 5.94 3.87
N PRO A 96 -3.89 6.64 2.81
CA PRO A 96 -3.07 6.88 1.62
C PRO A 96 -1.88 7.80 1.87
N ARG A 97 -1.83 8.46 3.04
CA ARG A 97 -0.71 9.30 3.46
C ARG A 97 0.38 8.53 4.18
N SER A 98 0.13 7.30 4.62
CA SER A 98 1.15 6.49 5.29
C SER A 98 2.20 6.00 4.29
N THR A 99 3.47 6.29 4.56
CA THR A 99 4.63 5.84 3.78
C THR A 99 5.56 5.02 4.66
N VAL A 100 6.48 4.28 4.05
CA VAL A 100 7.55 3.56 4.76
C VAL A 100 8.27 4.51 5.73
N GLY A 101 8.70 5.68 5.26
CA GLY A 101 9.41 6.67 6.07
C GLY A 101 8.61 7.23 7.25
N THR A 102 7.27 7.36 7.12
CA THR A 102 6.43 7.86 8.23
C THR A 102 6.14 6.80 9.29
N VAL A 103 5.96 5.55 8.89
CA VAL A 103 5.70 4.44 9.83
C VAL A 103 6.96 4.06 10.62
N THR A 104 8.14 4.20 10.00
CA THR A 104 9.44 3.98 10.66
C THR A 104 9.95 5.21 11.41
N GLU A 105 9.19 6.32 11.43
CA GLU A 105 9.58 7.62 11.99
C GLU A 105 10.84 8.24 11.34
N ILE A 106 11.45 7.59 10.37
CA ILE A 106 12.63 8.10 9.64
C ILE A 106 12.33 9.47 9.02
N HIS A 107 11.11 9.65 8.49
CA HIS A 107 10.68 10.92 7.90
C HIS A 107 10.67 12.08 8.91
N ASP A 108 10.41 11.81 10.18
CA ASP A 108 10.41 12.85 11.21
C ASP A 108 11.83 13.37 11.50
N PHE A 109 12.81 12.47 11.51
CA PHE A 109 14.23 12.86 11.59
C PHE A 109 14.69 13.58 10.33
N LEU A 110 14.27 13.13 9.14
CA LEU A 110 14.60 13.79 7.86
C LEU A 110 14.06 15.22 7.81
N ARG A 111 12.83 15.46 8.30
CA ARG A 111 12.27 16.83 8.36
C ARG A 111 13.16 17.76 9.18
N VAL A 112 13.68 17.30 10.31
CA VAL A 112 14.60 18.08 11.14
C VAL A 112 15.95 18.24 10.44
N PHE A 113 16.48 17.17 9.83
CA PHE A 113 17.73 17.16 9.09
C PHE A 113 17.73 18.18 7.95
N PHE A 114 16.74 18.16 7.07
CA PHE A 114 16.62 19.13 5.99
C PHE A 114 16.31 20.55 6.46
N ALA A 115 15.57 20.72 7.56
CA ALA A 115 15.28 22.04 8.12
C ALA A 115 16.50 22.72 8.73
N ARG A 116 17.44 21.94 9.28
CA ARG A 116 18.60 22.48 10.00
C ARG A 116 19.88 22.53 9.19
N LEU A 117 20.04 21.60 8.25
CA LEU A 117 21.28 21.43 7.47
C LEU A 117 21.08 21.75 5.99
N GLY A 118 19.84 21.86 5.53
CA GLY A 118 19.52 22.13 4.13
C GLY A 118 19.79 23.57 3.72
N ARG A 119 20.31 23.75 2.50
CA ARG A 119 20.45 25.05 1.82
C ARG A 119 19.25 25.29 0.93
N MET A 120 18.76 26.52 0.92
CA MET A 120 17.64 26.93 0.07
C MET A 120 18.11 27.30 -1.32
N TYR A 121 17.33 26.91 -2.32
CA TYR A 121 17.52 27.30 -3.72
C TYR A 121 16.23 27.95 -4.25
N CYS A 122 16.36 28.83 -5.20
CA CYS A 122 15.19 29.44 -5.84
C CYS A 122 14.49 28.42 -6.73
N PRO A 123 13.18 28.15 -6.54
CA PRO A 123 12.46 27.16 -7.38
C PRO A 123 12.37 27.58 -8.86
N SER A 124 12.51 28.88 -9.17
CA SER A 124 12.41 29.40 -10.54
C SER A 124 13.76 29.49 -11.25
N CYS A 125 14.84 29.96 -10.59
CA CYS A 125 16.14 30.16 -11.25
C CYS A 125 17.25 29.24 -10.74
N GLY A 126 16.98 28.36 -9.74
CA GLY A 126 17.93 27.40 -9.20
C GLY A 126 19.11 27.97 -8.42
N ARG A 127 19.19 29.28 -8.20
CA ARG A 127 20.28 29.91 -7.44
C ARG A 127 20.12 29.70 -5.94
N PRO A 128 21.21 29.54 -5.18
CA PRO A 128 21.14 29.43 -3.73
C PRO A 128 20.61 30.72 -3.12
N ILE A 129 19.80 30.58 -2.10
CA ILE A 129 19.24 31.71 -1.30
C ILE A 129 19.82 31.58 0.09
N GLU A 130 20.57 32.59 0.49
CA GLU A 130 21.15 32.67 1.84
C GLU A 130 20.48 33.80 2.60
N ALA A 131 19.85 33.50 3.72
CA ALA A 131 19.46 34.52 4.68
C ALA A 131 20.70 34.88 5.51
N ARG A 132 21.17 36.13 5.43
CA ARG A 132 22.36 36.57 6.15
C ARG A 132 21.97 37.34 7.39
N SER A 133 22.69 37.17 8.48
CA SER A 133 22.54 38.02 9.64
C SER A 133 22.99 39.47 9.35
N ALA A 134 22.49 40.46 10.09
CA ALA A 134 22.91 41.83 9.94
C ALA A 134 24.45 41.98 10.10
N ASP A 135 25.05 41.23 11.04
CA ASP A 135 26.53 41.20 11.23
C ASP A 135 27.28 40.63 10.05
N GLU A 136 26.77 39.61 9.40
CA GLU A 136 27.40 39.05 8.19
C GLU A 136 27.28 40.03 7.02
N ILE A 137 26.12 40.69 6.87
CA ILE A 137 25.95 41.76 5.87
C ILE A 137 26.94 42.91 6.10
N ILE A 138 27.09 43.34 7.34
CA ILE A 138 28.08 44.39 7.71
C ILE A 138 29.50 43.92 7.37
N THR A 139 29.85 42.68 7.66
CA THR A 139 31.16 42.10 7.37
C THR A 139 31.44 42.06 5.87
N ASP A 140 30.46 41.66 5.07
CA ASP A 140 30.57 41.66 3.60
C ASP A 140 30.74 43.06 3.02
N ILE A 141 30.00 44.04 3.53
CA ILE A 141 30.18 45.44 3.11
C ILE A 141 31.57 45.97 3.50
N MET A 142 32.04 45.65 4.68
CA MET A 142 33.38 46.00 5.13
C MET A 142 34.52 45.31 4.36
N ALA A 143 34.24 44.14 3.73
CA ALA A 143 35.20 43.46 2.87
C ALA A 143 35.36 44.11 1.48
N LEU A 144 34.55 45.11 1.15
CA LEU A 144 34.77 45.92 -0.06
C LEU A 144 36.14 46.60 -0.02
N PRO A 145 36.77 46.89 -1.17
CA PRO A 145 38.07 47.60 -1.20
C PRO A 145 38.02 48.93 -0.43
N GLN A 146 39.08 49.26 0.30
CA GLN A 146 39.20 50.57 0.99
C GLN A 146 39.05 51.71 0.00
N GLY A 147 38.30 52.72 0.37
CA GLY A 147 37.98 53.87 -0.49
C GLY A 147 36.77 53.67 -1.40
N SER A 148 36.15 52.52 -1.43
CA SER A 148 34.93 52.25 -2.21
C SER A 148 33.79 53.15 -1.70
N LYS A 149 33.12 53.84 -2.63
CA LYS A 149 31.91 54.59 -2.35
C LYS A 149 30.70 53.67 -2.48
N PHE A 150 29.78 53.70 -1.49
CA PHE A 150 28.56 52.95 -1.55
C PHE A 150 27.39 53.65 -0.91
N MET A 151 26.18 53.27 -1.28
CA MET A 151 24.92 53.68 -0.68
C MET A 151 24.16 52.50 -0.11
N VAL A 152 23.73 52.59 1.14
CA VAL A 152 22.82 51.63 1.75
C VAL A 152 21.38 52.08 1.46
N MET A 153 20.61 51.26 0.82
CA MET A 153 19.25 51.56 0.39
C MET A 153 18.28 50.52 0.89
N ALA A 154 17.02 50.92 1.15
CA ALA A 154 15.92 50.02 1.50
C ALA A 154 14.86 49.99 0.39
N PRO A 155 14.53 48.81 -0.16
CA PRO A 155 13.46 48.69 -1.14
C PRO A 155 12.10 48.91 -0.46
N LEU A 156 11.32 49.92 -0.90
CA LEU A 156 10.01 50.24 -0.33
C LEU A 156 8.84 49.88 -1.20
N VAL A 157 9.05 49.89 -2.52
CA VAL A 157 8.04 49.52 -3.53
C VAL A 157 8.75 48.79 -4.67
N GLU A 158 8.23 47.64 -5.06
CA GLU A 158 8.77 46.86 -6.15
C GLU A 158 7.67 46.58 -7.17
N LEU A 159 7.81 47.15 -8.36
CA LEU A 159 6.92 46.94 -9.52
C LEU A 159 5.41 47.06 -9.18
N GLN A 160 5.04 48.02 -8.33
CA GLN A 160 3.64 48.26 -7.94
C GLN A 160 3.08 49.52 -8.64
N LYS A 161 1.79 49.45 -9.00
CA LYS A 161 1.08 50.61 -9.56
C LYS A 161 0.68 51.56 -8.46
N GLY A 162 0.79 52.87 -8.72
CA GLY A 162 0.35 53.92 -7.77
C GLY A 162 1.22 55.16 -7.84
N THR A 163 0.72 56.24 -7.27
CA THR A 163 1.47 57.52 -7.17
C THR A 163 2.42 57.54 -5.97
N HIS A 164 2.22 56.67 -4.99
CA HIS A 164 3.00 56.50 -3.75
C HIS A 164 3.28 57.79 -2.94
N GLN A 165 2.50 58.88 -3.16
CA GLN A 165 2.70 60.20 -2.53
C GLN A 165 2.69 60.15 -1.01
N ASP A 166 1.83 59.30 -0.40
CA ASP A 166 1.76 59.19 1.06
C ASP A 166 3.04 58.60 1.65
N LYS A 167 3.70 57.66 0.92
CA LYS A 167 4.99 57.13 1.33
C LYS A 167 6.07 58.21 1.28
N PHE A 168 6.10 59.03 0.25
CA PHE A 168 7.07 60.17 0.15
C PHE A 168 6.85 61.21 1.26
N LYS A 169 5.57 61.54 1.59
CA LYS A 169 5.25 62.43 2.70
C LYS A 169 5.74 61.89 4.04
N LYS A 170 5.54 60.61 4.28
CA LYS A 170 5.96 59.92 5.50
C LYS A 170 7.50 59.98 5.64
N LEU A 171 8.23 59.58 4.60
CA LEU A 171 9.69 59.57 4.60
C LEU A 171 10.28 60.96 4.81
N ARG A 172 9.66 62.01 4.24
CA ARG A 172 10.04 63.39 4.45
C ARG A 172 9.84 63.85 5.91
N ALA A 173 8.72 63.41 6.52
CA ALA A 173 8.45 63.70 7.93
C ALA A 173 9.43 63.00 8.89
N GLU A 174 9.94 61.88 8.47
CA GLU A 174 10.96 61.07 9.21
C GLU A 174 12.40 61.55 8.97
N GLY A 175 12.61 62.58 8.13
CA GLY A 175 13.91 63.25 7.95
C GLY A 175 14.79 62.66 6.86
N PHE A 176 14.30 61.75 6.01
CA PHE A 176 15.08 61.26 4.90
C PHE A 176 15.16 62.29 3.75
N ALA A 177 16.26 62.25 2.99
CA ALA A 177 16.55 63.26 1.99
C ALA A 177 16.43 62.72 0.54
N ARG A 178 16.59 61.46 0.29
CA ARG A 178 16.74 60.91 -1.06
C ARG A 178 16.05 59.54 -1.25
N VAL A 179 15.54 59.36 -2.48
CA VAL A 179 15.01 58.08 -2.98
C VAL A 179 15.56 57.78 -4.35
N ARG A 180 15.56 56.52 -4.73
CA ARG A 180 15.74 56.09 -6.11
C ARG A 180 14.38 55.61 -6.63
N VAL A 181 13.92 56.19 -7.72
CA VAL A 181 12.63 55.87 -8.38
C VAL A 181 12.95 55.38 -9.78
N ASP A 182 12.53 54.15 -10.12
CA ASP A 182 12.74 53.53 -11.41
C ASP A 182 14.20 53.63 -11.90
N GLY A 183 15.15 53.42 -10.96
CA GLY A 183 16.59 53.45 -11.22
C GLY A 183 17.23 54.86 -11.15
N THR A 184 16.43 55.96 -11.09
CA THR A 184 16.93 57.35 -11.08
C THR A 184 16.88 57.90 -9.67
N PHE A 185 17.97 58.58 -9.21
CA PHE A 185 18.08 59.18 -7.89
C PHE A 185 17.44 60.55 -7.88
N HIS A 186 16.54 60.83 -6.90
CA HIS A 186 15.85 62.10 -6.67
C HIS A 186 15.99 62.51 -5.22
N THR A 187 15.94 63.87 -4.99
CA THR A 187 15.68 64.36 -3.64
C THR A 187 14.18 64.18 -3.33
N LEU A 188 13.82 63.91 -2.06
CA LEU A 188 12.41 63.72 -1.69
C LEU A 188 11.55 64.98 -2.00
N ASP A 189 12.18 66.15 -2.13
CA ASP A 189 11.49 67.40 -2.49
C ASP A 189 11.22 67.52 -4.01
N ASP A 190 12.00 66.83 -4.86
CA ASP A 190 12.01 66.91 -6.29
C ASP A 190 11.60 65.65 -7.01
N VAL A 191 10.85 64.76 -6.32
CA VAL A 191 10.34 63.53 -6.93
C VAL A 191 9.28 63.85 -7.96
N PRO A 192 9.41 63.44 -9.22
CA PRO A 192 8.40 63.66 -10.23
C PRO A 192 7.07 62.95 -9.89
N ALA A 193 5.97 63.54 -10.37
CA ALA A 193 4.65 62.94 -10.18
C ALA A 193 4.60 61.56 -10.91
N LEU A 194 4.38 60.46 -10.16
CA LEU A 194 4.34 59.10 -10.67
C LEU A 194 2.99 58.81 -11.35
N ASP A 195 3.03 58.07 -12.44
CA ASP A 195 1.83 57.64 -13.19
C ASP A 195 1.10 56.53 -12.40
N LYS A 196 -0.15 56.78 -12.05
CA LYS A 196 -0.99 55.81 -11.29
C LYS A 196 -1.11 54.43 -11.98
N ASN A 197 -1.00 54.35 -13.30
CA ASN A 197 -1.24 53.16 -14.09
C ASN A 197 0.06 52.39 -14.45
N LYS A 198 1.23 53.01 -14.21
CA LYS A 198 2.53 52.35 -14.43
C LYS A 198 3.01 51.70 -13.14
N LYS A 199 3.81 50.64 -13.31
CA LYS A 199 4.50 49.98 -12.21
C LYS A 199 5.79 50.74 -11.91
N HIS A 200 5.96 51.09 -10.62
CA HIS A 200 7.12 51.81 -10.14
C HIS A 200 7.90 50.99 -9.12
N SER A 201 9.22 51.18 -9.07
CA SER A 201 10.13 50.67 -8.05
C SER A 201 10.75 51.87 -7.30
N ILE A 202 10.67 51.81 -5.96
CA ILE A 202 11.15 52.92 -5.10
C ILE A 202 12.04 52.35 -4.02
N ASP A 203 13.30 52.81 -3.97
CA ASP A 203 14.25 52.49 -2.89
C ASP A 203 14.54 53.77 -2.10
N LEU A 204 14.54 53.62 -0.77
CA LEU A 204 14.97 54.66 0.15
C LEU A 204 16.48 54.65 0.28
N VAL A 205 17.15 55.77 0.06
CA VAL A 205 18.58 55.91 0.35
C VAL A 205 18.72 56.26 1.83
N VAL A 206 19.19 55.26 2.60
CA VAL A 206 19.33 55.38 4.08
C VAL A 206 20.63 56.14 4.39
N ASP A 207 21.75 55.75 3.79
CA ASP A 207 23.03 56.41 4.01
C ASP A 207 23.97 56.28 2.80
N ARG A 208 24.95 57.19 2.75
CA ARG A 208 26.02 57.18 1.73
C ARG A 208 27.35 57.26 2.42
N MET A 209 28.18 56.22 2.17
CA MET A 209 29.43 56.02 2.87
C MET A 209 30.60 55.76 1.93
N VAL A 210 31.79 55.88 2.49
CA VAL A 210 33.02 55.43 1.86
C VAL A 210 33.63 54.39 2.80
N ASN A 211 34.06 53.26 2.28
CA ASN A 211 34.70 52.22 3.08
C ASN A 211 36.05 52.69 3.61
N LYS A 212 36.13 52.91 4.91
CA LYS A 212 37.34 53.32 5.61
C LYS A 212 37.35 52.79 7.06
N ASP A 213 38.49 52.76 7.70
CA ASP A 213 38.55 52.33 9.09
C ASP A 213 37.67 53.20 10.01
N GLY A 214 36.98 52.50 10.94
CA GLY A 214 36.13 53.13 11.95
C GLY A 214 34.65 53.38 11.57
N ILE A 215 34.20 52.99 10.35
CA ILE A 215 32.80 53.20 9.93
C ILE A 215 31.84 52.13 10.43
N ARG A 216 32.34 51.04 11.05
CA ARG A 216 31.50 49.85 11.41
C ARG A 216 30.27 50.21 12.23
N GLY A 217 30.38 51.10 13.21
CA GLY A 217 29.25 51.53 14.04
C GLY A 217 28.15 52.23 13.24
N ARG A 218 28.55 53.26 12.44
CA ARG A 218 27.61 53.97 11.56
C ARG A 218 27.01 53.06 10.49
N LEU A 219 27.81 52.11 9.94
CA LEU A 219 27.31 51.10 9.00
C LEU A 219 26.29 50.19 9.65
N ALA A 220 26.52 49.73 10.89
CA ALA A 220 25.57 48.91 11.63
C ALA A 220 24.23 49.60 11.81
N ASP A 221 24.24 50.88 12.25
CA ASP A 221 23.02 51.67 12.39
C ASP A 221 22.26 51.82 11.05
N SER A 222 23.00 52.04 9.97
CA SER A 222 22.42 52.20 8.63
C SER A 222 21.88 50.92 8.06
N VAL A 223 22.55 49.80 8.28
CA VAL A 223 22.12 48.49 7.89
C VAL A 223 20.83 48.06 8.65
N GLU A 224 20.81 48.31 9.97
CA GLU A 224 19.65 48.01 10.80
C GLU A 224 18.42 48.85 10.36
N LEU A 225 18.65 50.12 10.09
CA LEU A 225 17.62 51.02 9.60
C LEU A 225 17.11 50.62 8.23
N ALA A 226 18.03 50.26 7.28
CA ALA A 226 17.66 49.80 5.97
C ALA A 226 16.86 48.49 6.00
N LEU A 227 17.27 47.52 6.82
CA LEU A 227 16.57 46.26 7.03
C LEU A 227 15.16 46.46 7.59
N ARG A 228 14.99 47.44 8.51
CA ARG A 228 13.67 47.75 9.09
C ARG A 228 12.70 48.32 8.04
N TYR A 229 13.17 49.28 7.20
CA TYR A 229 12.33 49.88 6.16
C TYR A 229 12.11 48.98 4.97
N GLY A 230 13.10 48.17 4.61
CA GLY A 230 13.05 47.17 3.51
C GLY A 230 12.48 45.82 3.91
N GLU A 231 11.83 45.69 5.08
CA GLU A 231 11.24 44.44 5.57
C GLU A 231 12.23 43.28 5.53
N GLY A 232 13.43 43.48 6.07
CA GLY A 232 14.50 42.46 6.09
C GLY A 232 15.39 42.47 4.85
N ARG A 233 15.21 43.37 3.91
CA ARG A 233 16.04 43.53 2.69
C ARG A 233 16.73 44.87 2.62
N LEU A 234 17.93 44.87 2.05
CA LEU A 234 18.64 46.09 1.71
C LEU A 234 19.43 45.91 0.42
N THR A 235 19.69 47.03 -0.25
CA THR A 235 20.52 47.11 -1.44
C THR A 235 21.74 47.97 -1.16
N VAL A 236 22.92 47.43 -1.46
CA VAL A 236 24.17 48.20 -1.44
C VAL A 236 24.48 48.64 -2.87
N HIS A 237 24.32 49.91 -3.14
CA HIS A 237 24.59 50.48 -4.48
C HIS A 237 26.05 50.96 -4.56
N LEU A 238 26.79 50.51 -5.56
CA LEU A 238 28.22 50.83 -5.82
C LEU A 238 28.29 51.67 -7.10
N PRO A 239 28.32 53.02 -7.03
CA PRO A 239 28.24 53.87 -8.19
C PRO A 239 29.40 53.72 -9.16
N ASP A 240 30.58 53.28 -8.66
CA ASP A 240 31.82 53.18 -9.46
C ASP A 240 31.90 51.82 -10.23
N ARG A 241 30.92 50.92 -10.11
CA ARG A 241 30.86 49.65 -10.86
C ARG A 241 30.10 49.76 -12.18
N PRO A 242 30.35 48.85 -13.16
CA PRO A 242 29.57 48.79 -14.39
C PRO A 242 28.09 48.65 -14.16
N GLU A 243 27.29 49.12 -15.11
CA GLU A 243 25.83 48.98 -15.07
C GLU A 243 25.47 47.48 -15.11
N GLY A 244 24.68 47.03 -14.13
CA GLY A 244 24.34 45.58 -13.94
C GLY A 244 25.08 44.94 -12.74
N GLU A 245 26.21 45.48 -12.28
CA GLU A 245 26.94 45.05 -11.06
C GLU A 245 26.91 46.08 -9.94
N ARG A 246 26.16 47.17 -10.13
CA ARG A 246 26.11 48.30 -9.17
C ARG A 246 25.34 47.95 -7.90
N ASP A 247 24.33 47.09 -7.98
CA ASP A 247 23.45 46.78 -6.87
C ASP A 247 23.73 45.39 -6.32
N ILE A 248 24.15 45.31 -5.06
CA ILE A 248 24.29 44.09 -4.30
C ILE A 248 23.11 44.04 -3.34
N ILE A 249 22.24 43.05 -3.53
CA ILE A 249 21.06 42.84 -2.69
C ILE A 249 21.46 41.91 -1.55
N HIS A 250 21.21 42.33 -0.33
CA HIS A 250 21.32 41.53 0.89
C HIS A 250 19.94 41.36 1.51
N SER A 251 19.73 40.21 2.15
CA SER A 251 18.47 39.93 2.83
C SER A 251 18.69 39.14 4.12
N THR A 252 18.01 39.53 5.16
CA THR A 252 17.88 38.76 6.41
C THR A 252 16.72 37.77 6.32
N THR A 253 15.90 37.84 5.28
CA THR A 253 14.81 36.93 4.93
C THR A 253 15.18 36.12 3.69
N SER A 254 14.60 34.96 3.55
CA SER A 254 14.87 34.03 2.43
C SER A 254 14.22 34.53 1.13
N VAL A 255 14.77 35.55 0.50
CA VAL A 255 14.29 36.13 -0.78
C VAL A 255 15.33 35.86 -1.87
N CYS A 256 14.87 35.39 -3.03
CA CYS A 256 15.76 35.26 -4.19
C CYS A 256 16.12 36.65 -4.73
N PRO A 257 17.40 37.02 -4.81
CA PRO A 257 17.79 38.35 -5.31
C PRO A 257 17.49 38.56 -6.81
N HIS A 258 17.28 37.50 -7.56
CA HIS A 258 17.03 37.58 -9.01
C HIS A 258 15.54 37.52 -9.38
N CYS A 259 14.79 36.64 -8.74
CA CYS A 259 13.37 36.41 -9.06
C CYS A 259 12.43 37.12 -8.09
N HIS A 260 12.96 37.75 -7.02
CA HIS A 260 12.18 38.43 -5.97
C HIS A 260 11.15 37.54 -5.27
N ILE A 261 11.30 36.21 -5.35
CA ILE A 261 10.42 35.25 -4.69
C ILE A 261 10.86 35.11 -3.22
N SER A 262 9.93 35.39 -2.30
CA SER A 262 10.13 35.16 -0.88
C SER A 262 9.78 33.72 -0.53
N LEU A 263 10.67 33.01 0.15
CA LEU A 263 10.47 31.66 0.62
C LEU A 263 10.36 31.63 2.15
N PRO A 264 9.49 30.77 2.72
CA PRO A 264 9.42 30.61 4.16
C PRO A 264 10.75 30.04 4.69
N ALA A 265 11.15 30.42 5.89
CA ALA A 265 12.30 29.85 6.56
C ALA A 265 12.13 28.31 6.71
N PRO A 266 13.19 27.51 6.50
CA PRO A 266 13.10 26.08 6.63
C PRO A 266 12.69 25.67 8.04
N SER A 267 11.51 25.11 8.19
CA SER A 267 11.00 24.54 9.43
C SER A 267 10.63 23.07 9.22
N PRO A 268 10.66 22.21 10.25
CA PRO A 268 10.24 20.82 10.09
C PRO A 268 8.80 20.65 9.56
N GLN A 269 7.93 21.63 9.75
CA GLN A 269 6.56 21.64 9.25
C GLN A 269 6.49 21.86 7.74
N LEU A 270 7.44 22.59 7.15
CA LEU A 270 7.55 22.81 5.70
C LEU A 270 7.80 21.49 4.95
N PHE A 271 8.43 20.52 5.58
CA PHE A 271 8.74 19.21 4.99
C PHE A 271 7.69 18.13 5.31
N SER A 272 6.58 18.50 5.96
CA SER A 272 5.50 17.58 6.26
C SER A 272 4.40 17.66 5.22
N PHE A 273 4.20 16.58 4.48
CA PHE A 273 3.06 16.48 3.56
C PHE A 273 1.70 16.27 4.27
N ASN A 274 1.70 16.10 5.59
CA ASN A 274 0.50 16.10 6.44
C ASN A 274 0.14 17.49 6.96
N SER A 275 1.03 18.49 6.79
CA SER A 275 0.82 19.87 7.19
C SER A 275 0.42 20.73 5.99
N PRO A 276 -0.55 21.64 6.10
CA PRO A 276 -0.88 22.60 5.04
C PRO A 276 0.29 23.49 4.62
N GLN A 277 1.30 23.65 5.48
CA GLN A 277 2.51 24.43 5.17
C GLN A 277 3.40 23.74 4.13
N GLY A 278 3.51 22.39 4.20
CA GLY A 278 4.38 21.61 3.33
C GLY A 278 3.66 20.85 2.22
N ALA A 279 2.40 20.50 2.40
CA ALA A 279 1.66 19.68 1.46
C ALA A 279 1.44 20.37 0.10
N CYS A 280 1.64 19.64 -1.00
CA CYS A 280 1.25 20.10 -2.32
C CYS A 280 -0.25 20.47 -2.33
N PRO A 281 -0.63 21.68 -2.77
CA PRO A 281 -2.01 22.14 -2.68
C PRO A 281 -2.97 21.36 -3.56
N ARG A 282 -2.51 20.80 -4.68
CA ARG A 282 -3.33 20.04 -5.63
C ARG A 282 -3.69 18.65 -5.12
N CYS A 283 -2.71 17.86 -4.70
CA CYS A 283 -2.95 16.51 -4.18
C CYS A 283 -3.13 16.45 -2.66
N VAL A 284 -3.04 17.58 -1.98
CA VAL A 284 -3.16 17.70 -0.51
C VAL A 284 -2.23 16.72 0.22
N GLY A 285 -1.01 16.55 -0.29
CA GLY A 285 0.00 15.66 0.29
C GLY A 285 -0.15 14.17 -0.06
N LEU A 286 -1.05 13.79 -0.96
CA LEU A 286 -1.24 12.39 -1.39
C LEU A 286 -0.17 11.93 -2.38
N GLY A 287 0.39 12.85 -3.18
CA GLY A 287 1.33 12.54 -4.25
C GLY A 287 0.64 12.12 -5.55
N THR A 288 -0.58 11.64 -5.47
CA THR A 288 -1.39 11.20 -6.61
C THR A 288 -2.70 11.97 -6.67
N VAL A 289 -3.31 11.97 -7.85
CA VAL A 289 -4.64 12.50 -8.09
C VAL A 289 -5.46 11.47 -8.86
N ASP A 290 -6.71 11.31 -8.46
CA ASP A 290 -7.61 10.42 -9.17
C ASP A 290 -8.32 11.20 -10.26
N TYR A 291 -8.38 10.64 -11.46
CA TYR A 291 -9.09 11.20 -12.60
C TYR A 291 -10.00 10.16 -13.24
N PHE A 292 -11.01 10.62 -13.95
CA PHE A 292 -11.87 9.74 -14.73
C PHE A 292 -11.17 9.33 -16.02
N GLU A 293 -11.01 8.02 -16.22
CA GLU A 293 -10.32 7.47 -17.39
C GLU A 293 -11.31 7.16 -18.52
N PRO A 294 -11.16 7.77 -19.70
CA PRO A 294 -12.06 7.51 -20.83
C PRO A 294 -12.22 6.04 -21.21
N ARG A 295 -11.16 5.23 -21.06
CA ARG A 295 -11.19 3.79 -21.34
C ARG A 295 -12.09 3.01 -20.38
N LEU A 296 -12.19 3.47 -19.14
CA LEU A 296 -13.07 2.86 -18.15
C LEU A 296 -14.52 3.32 -18.32
N ILE A 297 -14.72 4.53 -18.88
CA ILE A 297 -16.04 5.07 -19.19
C ILE A 297 -16.60 4.41 -20.46
N ALA A 298 -15.78 4.23 -21.48
CA ALA A 298 -16.14 3.66 -22.77
C ALA A 298 -15.15 2.56 -23.19
N PRO A 299 -15.23 1.36 -22.62
CA PRO A 299 -14.26 0.30 -22.87
C PRO A 299 -14.41 -0.35 -24.25
N ASN A 300 -15.62 -0.42 -24.80
CA ASN A 300 -15.89 -0.99 -26.12
C ASN A 300 -16.14 0.10 -27.15
N ARG A 301 -15.19 0.29 -28.05
CA ARG A 301 -15.22 1.35 -29.08
C ARG A 301 -16.08 1.01 -30.30
N GLY A 302 -16.32 -0.27 -30.53
CA GLY A 302 -17.23 -0.73 -31.59
C GLY A 302 -18.70 -0.45 -31.26
N LEU A 303 -18.99 -0.02 -30.00
CA LEU A 303 -20.35 0.42 -29.63
C LEU A 303 -20.55 1.90 -29.96
N SER A 304 -21.80 2.23 -30.31
CA SER A 304 -22.26 3.59 -30.47
C SER A 304 -22.88 4.13 -29.17
N LEU A 305 -23.13 5.43 -29.11
CA LEU A 305 -23.78 6.06 -27.94
C LEU A 305 -25.16 5.46 -27.68
N ASN A 306 -25.92 5.12 -28.72
CA ASN A 306 -27.24 4.47 -28.62
C ASN A 306 -27.17 3.00 -28.14
N THR A 307 -26.05 2.31 -28.35
CA THR A 307 -25.86 0.93 -27.96
C THR A 307 -25.13 0.78 -26.62
N GLY A 308 -24.99 1.89 -25.88
CA GLY A 308 -24.46 1.86 -24.49
C GLY A 308 -22.93 1.99 -24.43
N ALA A 309 -22.27 2.67 -25.38
CA ALA A 309 -20.83 2.90 -25.35
C ALA A 309 -20.33 3.57 -24.07
N LEU A 310 -21.13 4.43 -23.45
CA LEU A 310 -20.83 5.10 -22.18
C LEU A 310 -21.39 4.33 -21.00
N LEU A 311 -20.57 3.51 -20.36
CA LEU A 311 -21.00 2.63 -19.26
C LEU A 311 -21.73 3.33 -18.11
N PRO A 312 -21.34 4.53 -17.63
CA PRO A 312 -22.06 5.23 -16.58
C PRO A 312 -23.53 5.51 -16.92
N TRP A 313 -23.86 5.52 -18.21
CA TRP A 313 -25.20 5.83 -18.75
C TRP A 313 -25.77 4.73 -19.64
N ALA A 314 -25.16 3.54 -19.69
CA ALA A 314 -25.62 2.43 -20.53
C ALA A 314 -27.06 1.98 -20.23
N GLU A 315 -27.53 2.20 -18.99
CA GLU A 315 -28.94 1.95 -18.61
C GLU A 315 -29.80 3.22 -18.80
N SER A 316 -30.47 3.22 -19.86
CA SER A 316 -31.57 3.98 -20.46
C SER A 316 -32.03 5.35 -19.91
N LYS A 317 -32.30 5.56 -18.62
CA LYS A 317 -32.92 6.79 -18.10
C LYS A 317 -31.98 7.99 -18.06
N HIS A 318 -30.71 7.77 -17.78
CA HIS A 318 -29.70 8.84 -17.74
C HIS A 318 -29.28 9.25 -19.15
N PHE A 319 -29.15 8.29 -20.08
CA PHE A 319 -28.83 8.57 -21.46
C PHE A 319 -29.90 9.43 -22.13
N GLN A 320 -31.18 9.10 -21.95
CA GLN A 320 -32.32 9.87 -22.49
C GLN A 320 -32.28 11.35 -22.09
N ARG A 321 -31.77 11.64 -20.89
CA ARG A 321 -31.64 13.02 -20.40
C ARG A 321 -30.59 13.83 -21.17
N TYR A 322 -29.51 13.19 -21.59
CA TYR A 322 -28.39 13.83 -22.28
C TYR A 322 -28.48 13.69 -23.82
N GLU A 323 -29.38 12.86 -24.29
CA GLU A 323 -29.55 12.57 -25.72
C GLU A 323 -29.69 13.83 -26.61
N PRO A 324 -30.52 14.84 -26.28
CA PRO A 324 -30.64 16.05 -27.13
C PRO A 324 -29.30 16.80 -27.26
N ALA A 325 -28.59 16.98 -26.17
CA ALA A 325 -27.28 17.67 -26.15
C ALA A 325 -26.21 16.86 -26.88
N LEU A 326 -26.20 15.53 -26.78
CA LEU A 326 -25.28 14.66 -27.52
C LEU A 326 -25.59 14.64 -29.00
N ARG A 327 -26.85 14.75 -29.42
CA ARG A 327 -27.25 14.88 -30.81
C ARG A 327 -26.77 16.21 -31.39
N ALA A 328 -26.95 17.33 -30.70
CA ALA A 328 -26.44 18.63 -31.06
C ALA A 328 -24.91 18.66 -31.15
N LEU A 329 -24.21 17.95 -30.21
CA LEU A 329 -22.76 17.77 -30.29
C LEU A 329 -22.35 17.01 -31.55
N GLY A 330 -23.12 15.96 -31.93
CA GLY A 330 -22.88 15.17 -33.15
C GLY A 330 -23.02 15.99 -34.43
N GLU A 331 -24.02 16.84 -34.51
CA GLU A 331 -24.22 17.76 -35.63
C GLU A 331 -23.04 18.74 -35.82
N ARG A 332 -22.47 19.23 -34.71
CA ARG A 332 -21.31 20.13 -34.76
C ARG A 332 -19.99 19.43 -35.11
N HIS A 333 -19.81 18.19 -34.68
CA HIS A 333 -18.54 17.46 -34.80
C HIS A 333 -18.58 16.28 -35.79
N GLY A 334 -19.65 16.13 -36.57
CA GLY A 334 -19.75 15.21 -37.72
C GLY A 334 -19.95 13.72 -37.31
N PHE A 335 -20.70 13.44 -36.25
CA PHE A 335 -21.07 12.08 -35.87
C PHE A 335 -22.58 11.97 -35.56
N THR A 336 -23.11 10.78 -35.59
CA THR A 336 -24.47 10.45 -35.11
C THR A 336 -24.42 9.63 -33.85
N LEU A 337 -25.54 9.55 -33.14
CA LEU A 337 -25.61 8.69 -31.94
C LEU A 337 -25.46 7.19 -32.24
N SER A 338 -25.57 6.78 -33.52
CA SER A 338 -25.38 5.41 -34.01
C SER A 338 -23.97 5.15 -34.55
N THR A 339 -23.14 6.17 -34.68
CA THR A 339 -21.73 6.03 -35.10
C THR A 339 -20.92 5.34 -34.01
N PRO A 340 -20.15 4.26 -34.30
CA PRO A 340 -19.22 3.67 -33.31
C PRO A 340 -18.17 4.69 -32.85
N LEU A 341 -17.75 4.59 -31.58
CA LEU A 341 -16.77 5.53 -31.04
C LEU A 341 -15.39 5.46 -31.72
N GLU A 342 -15.07 4.31 -32.34
CA GLU A 342 -13.81 4.15 -33.10
C GLU A 342 -13.77 5.03 -34.36
N ASP A 343 -14.92 5.41 -34.91
CA ASP A 343 -15.06 6.25 -36.08
C ASP A 343 -15.08 7.76 -35.74
N PHE A 344 -15.09 8.13 -34.46
CA PHE A 344 -15.07 9.54 -34.05
C PHE A 344 -13.70 10.16 -34.35
N SER A 345 -13.71 11.44 -34.77
CA SER A 345 -12.48 12.23 -34.84
C SER A 345 -11.91 12.51 -33.45
N ASP A 346 -10.61 12.80 -33.35
CA ASP A 346 -9.96 13.14 -32.08
C ASP A 346 -10.61 14.34 -31.39
N ALA A 347 -11.05 15.32 -32.19
CA ALA A 347 -11.77 16.50 -31.70
C ALA A 347 -13.15 16.13 -31.13
N ALA A 348 -13.89 15.27 -31.82
CA ALA A 348 -15.19 14.78 -31.37
C ALA A 348 -15.07 14.00 -30.05
N LEU A 349 -14.07 13.12 -29.94
CA LEU A 349 -13.78 12.37 -28.69
C LEU A 349 -13.40 13.32 -27.54
N ALA A 350 -12.56 14.31 -27.84
CA ALA A 350 -12.16 15.29 -26.82
C ALA A 350 -13.36 16.12 -26.33
N CYS A 351 -14.21 16.58 -27.24
CA CYS A 351 -15.45 17.27 -26.89
C CYS A 351 -16.42 16.37 -26.12
N LEU A 352 -16.58 15.11 -26.54
CA LEU A 352 -17.44 14.15 -25.85
C LEU A 352 -17.02 13.99 -24.36
N PHE A 353 -15.73 13.73 -24.12
CA PHE A 353 -15.25 13.44 -22.77
C PHE A 353 -15.01 14.69 -21.92
N TYR A 354 -14.41 15.75 -22.48
CA TYR A 354 -13.94 16.92 -21.71
C TYR A 354 -14.80 18.17 -21.90
N GLY A 355 -15.73 18.15 -22.86
CA GLY A 355 -16.62 19.27 -23.17
C GLY A 355 -16.06 20.28 -24.20
N GLU A 356 -16.86 21.30 -24.48
CA GLU A 356 -16.58 22.39 -25.44
C GLU A 356 -16.25 23.70 -24.71
N ASP A 357 -15.31 24.49 -25.28
CA ASP A 357 -15.07 25.88 -24.88
C ASP A 357 -16.16 26.83 -25.46
N GLU A 358 -16.06 28.14 -25.24
CA GLU A 358 -17.02 29.15 -25.71
C GLU A 358 -17.06 29.27 -27.26
N LYS A 359 -16.09 28.66 -27.96
CA LYS A 359 -15.98 28.65 -29.40
C LYS A 359 -16.30 27.28 -30.03
N GLY A 360 -16.85 26.35 -29.24
CA GLY A 360 -17.18 25.01 -29.70
C GLY A 360 -15.97 24.10 -29.95
N ARG A 361 -14.78 24.44 -29.40
CA ARG A 361 -13.56 23.61 -29.48
C ARG A 361 -13.38 22.76 -28.25
N PRO A 362 -12.61 21.67 -28.30
CA PRO A 362 -12.32 20.86 -27.10
C PRO A 362 -11.79 21.72 -25.95
N ALA A 363 -12.40 21.61 -24.78
CA ALA A 363 -12.01 22.34 -23.54
C ALA A 363 -10.65 21.92 -22.97
N ALA A 364 -10.12 20.77 -23.41
CA ALA A 364 -8.80 20.27 -23.03
C ALA A 364 -7.98 19.87 -24.27
N HIS A 365 -6.63 19.87 -24.13
CA HIS A 365 -5.75 19.50 -25.24
C HIS A 365 -6.02 18.07 -25.75
N SER A 366 -6.37 17.94 -27.00
CA SER A 366 -6.73 16.68 -27.67
C SER A 366 -5.53 15.83 -28.13
N SER A 367 -4.30 16.36 -28.02
CA SER A 367 -3.10 15.69 -28.52
C SER A 367 -2.78 14.44 -27.68
N GLY A 368 -3.05 13.27 -28.22
CA GLY A 368 -2.70 11.97 -27.65
C GLY A 368 -3.86 11.08 -27.20
N LEU A 369 -5.09 11.57 -27.14
CA LEU A 369 -6.26 10.75 -26.74
C LEU A 369 -6.41 9.49 -27.57
N ARG A 370 -6.30 9.59 -28.90
CA ARG A 370 -6.44 8.45 -29.82
C ARG A 370 -5.29 7.45 -29.69
N ARG A 371 -4.04 7.93 -29.54
CA ARG A 371 -2.85 7.08 -29.40
C ARG A 371 -2.87 6.31 -28.07
N ASN A 372 -3.27 6.96 -26.98
CA ASN A 372 -3.40 6.35 -25.66
C ASN A 372 -4.64 5.45 -25.54
N TRP A 373 -5.69 5.71 -26.29
CA TRP A 373 -6.94 4.96 -26.28
C TRP A 373 -6.95 3.78 -27.28
N MET A 374 -6.07 3.77 -28.30
CA MET A 374 -6.00 2.73 -29.34
C MET A 374 -5.25 1.45 -28.96
N GLY A 375 -4.66 1.35 -27.79
CA GLY A 375 -3.91 0.18 -27.33
C GLY A 375 -4.79 -0.92 -26.73
N GLY A 376 -5.61 -1.63 -27.49
CA GLY A 376 -6.31 -2.85 -27.08
C GLY A 376 -7.82 -2.69 -26.86
N ASN A 377 -8.61 -3.59 -27.45
CA ASN A 377 -10.05 -3.74 -27.16
C ASN A 377 -10.22 -4.33 -25.75
N VAL A 378 -10.91 -3.62 -24.87
CA VAL A 378 -11.34 -4.15 -23.57
C VAL A 378 -12.75 -4.66 -23.75
N ALA A 379 -12.91 -5.97 -23.99
CA ALA A 379 -14.24 -6.58 -23.97
C ALA A 379 -14.71 -6.60 -22.51
N MET A 380 -15.77 -5.93 -22.21
CA MET A 380 -16.49 -6.07 -20.95
C MET A 380 -17.64 -7.05 -21.13
N ASP A 381 -17.67 -8.05 -20.24
CA ASP A 381 -18.84 -8.90 -20.09
C ASP A 381 -19.99 -8.04 -19.53
N ALA A 382 -20.98 -7.81 -20.36
CA ALA A 382 -22.17 -6.99 -20.04
C ALA A 382 -23.10 -7.66 -19.00
N THR A 383 -22.70 -8.81 -18.44
CA THR A 383 -23.52 -9.61 -17.50
C THR A 383 -23.21 -9.34 -16.01
N GLY A 384 -22.56 -8.26 -15.67
CA GLY A 384 -22.52 -7.80 -14.28
C GLY A 384 -23.90 -7.28 -13.89
N ASP A 385 -24.54 -8.01 -12.98
CA ASP A 385 -25.84 -7.67 -12.37
C ASP A 385 -25.78 -6.24 -11.77
N TYR A 386 -26.08 -5.26 -12.58
CA TYR A 386 -26.24 -3.88 -12.16
C TYR A 386 -27.57 -3.77 -11.45
N GLN A 387 -27.53 -3.52 -10.14
CA GLN A 387 -28.72 -3.13 -9.40
C GLN A 387 -29.22 -1.78 -9.94
N SER A 388 -30.11 -1.84 -10.93
CA SER A 388 -30.74 -0.70 -11.63
C SER A 388 -31.49 0.26 -10.69
N GLU A 389 -31.78 -0.16 -9.45
CA GLU A 389 -32.51 0.64 -8.46
C GLU A 389 -31.71 1.82 -7.87
N LEU A 390 -30.37 1.78 -7.88
CA LEU A 390 -29.53 2.84 -7.31
C LEU A 390 -29.42 4.08 -8.21
N PHE A 391 -29.53 3.92 -9.53
CA PHE A 391 -29.51 5.04 -10.47
C PHE A 391 -30.87 5.76 -10.62
N ALA A 392 -31.96 5.18 -10.13
CA ALA A 392 -33.30 5.75 -10.25
C ALA A 392 -33.63 6.88 -9.23
N GLY A 393 -32.77 7.10 -8.22
CA GLY A 393 -33.00 8.06 -7.16
C GLY A 393 -32.09 9.27 -7.21
N ARG A 394 -32.60 10.42 -7.63
CA ARG A 394 -32.01 11.77 -7.50
C ARG A 394 -30.66 12.00 -8.20
N ALA A 395 -30.63 11.90 -9.53
CA ALA A 395 -29.65 12.65 -10.28
C ALA A 395 -29.99 14.15 -10.13
N ALA A 396 -29.09 14.92 -9.55
CA ALA A 396 -29.31 16.34 -9.37
C ALA A 396 -29.52 17.06 -10.71
N ASP A 397 -30.30 18.13 -10.67
CA ASP A 397 -30.70 18.96 -11.79
C ASP A 397 -29.55 19.75 -12.44
N VAL A 398 -28.66 19.06 -13.14
CA VAL A 398 -27.76 19.72 -14.08
C VAL A 398 -28.54 19.87 -15.39
N LYS A 399 -29.08 21.04 -15.65
CA LYS A 399 -29.59 21.43 -16.96
C LYS A 399 -28.39 21.49 -17.91
N VAL A 400 -28.29 20.54 -18.82
CA VAL A 400 -27.32 20.59 -19.92
C VAL A 400 -28.02 21.31 -21.07
N SER A 401 -27.44 22.40 -21.56
CA SER A 401 -27.98 23.14 -22.72
C SER A 401 -27.57 22.44 -24.02
N GLU A 402 -28.43 22.48 -25.00
CA GLU A 402 -28.12 21.96 -26.35
C GLU A 402 -27.02 22.79 -27.06
N GLU A 403 -26.83 24.04 -26.61
CA GLU A 403 -25.84 24.97 -27.16
C GLU A 403 -24.39 24.58 -26.82
N ARG A 404 -24.16 23.96 -25.64
CA ARG A 404 -22.82 23.62 -25.20
C ARG A 404 -22.80 22.32 -24.40
N TRP A 405 -22.00 21.36 -24.85
CA TRP A 405 -21.78 20.12 -24.17
C TRP A 405 -20.71 20.27 -23.06
N PRO A 406 -21.01 19.96 -21.78
CA PRO A 406 -20.06 20.14 -20.69
C PRO A 406 -18.99 19.05 -20.60
N GLY A 407 -19.15 17.92 -21.29
CA GLY A 407 -18.28 16.76 -21.22
C GLY A 407 -18.78 15.68 -20.26
N VAL A 408 -18.51 14.41 -20.60
CA VAL A 408 -18.84 13.25 -19.73
C VAL A 408 -18.10 13.35 -18.41
N ILE A 409 -16.78 13.61 -18.43
CA ILE A 409 -15.94 13.67 -17.24
C ILE A 409 -16.38 14.76 -16.27
N PRO A 410 -16.58 16.02 -16.68
CA PRO A 410 -17.11 17.05 -15.79
C PRO A 410 -18.47 16.73 -15.17
N LEU A 411 -19.34 16.01 -15.92
CA LEU A 411 -20.63 15.56 -15.37
C LEU A 411 -20.46 14.48 -14.29
N LEU A 412 -19.52 13.54 -14.48
CA LEU A 412 -19.19 12.52 -13.48
C LEU A 412 -18.51 13.13 -12.25
N GLU A 413 -17.63 14.14 -12.42
CA GLU A 413 -17.01 14.88 -11.31
C GLU A 413 -18.06 15.58 -10.45
N LYS A 414 -19.07 16.22 -11.06
CA LYS A 414 -20.21 16.73 -10.31
C LYS A 414 -20.98 15.62 -9.59
N GLY A 415 -21.12 14.46 -10.22
CA GLY A 415 -21.75 13.27 -9.60
C GLY A 415 -21.09 12.86 -8.28
N MET A 416 -19.76 13.03 -8.14
CA MET A 416 -19.00 12.74 -6.91
C MET A 416 -19.43 13.60 -5.70
N GLN A 417 -20.11 14.70 -5.91
CA GLN A 417 -20.57 15.60 -4.84
C GLN A 417 -21.88 15.17 -4.20
N TYR A 418 -22.62 14.22 -4.80
CA TYR A 418 -23.98 13.85 -4.39
C TYR A 418 -24.08 12.79 -3.31
N GLY A 419 -22.98 12.36 -2.70
CA GLY A 419 -22.99 11.47 -1.56
C GLY A 419 -22.10 10.24 -1.74
N GLU A 420 -21.99 9.44 -0.67
CA GLU A 420 -21.06 8.31 -0.58
C GLU A 420 -21.39 7.19 -1.57
N ALA A 421 -22.66 6.85 -1.73
CA ALA A 421 -23.11 5.82 -2.66
C ALA A 421 -22.72 6.16 -4.13
N TRP A 422 -22.83 7.43 -4.54
CA TRP A 422 -22.38 7.88 -5.85
C TRP A 422 -20.88 7.81 -6.00
N ARG A 423 -20.13 8.20 -4.98
CA ARG A 423 -18.66 8.10 -4.97
C ARG A 423 -18.21 6.66 -5.16
N GLU A 424 -18.83 5.71 -4.49
CA GLU A 424 -18.50 4.28 -4.60
C GLU A 424 -18.78 3.75 -6.02
N ILE A 425 -19.94 4.10 -6.61
CA ILE A 425 -20.29 3.69 -7.97
C ILE A 425 -19.35 4.32 -8.99
N LEU A 426 -19.03 5.60 -8.86
CA LEU A 426 -18.20 6.32 -9.82
C LEU A 426 -16.70 6.03 -9.65
N ALA A 427 -16.26 5.58 -8.48
CA ALA A 427 -14.86 5.20 -8.22
C ALA A 427 -14.32 4.17 -9.22
N ARG A 428 -15.16 3.28 -9.73
CA ARG A 428 -14.79 2.27 -10.75
C ARG A 428 -14.39 2.85 -12.11
N PHE A 429 -14.74 4.10 -12.40
CA PHE A 429 -14.37 4.80 -13.64
C PHE A 429 -13.16 5.72 -13.45
N ARG A 430 -12.56 5.71 -12.26
CA ARG A 430 -11.39 6.53 -11.90
C ARG A 430 -10.12 5.69 -11.89
N GLN A 431 -9.04 6.33 -12.23
CA GLN A 431 -7.68 5.84 -12.15
C GLN A 431 -6.83 6.86 -11.42
N SER A 432 -5.85 6.38 -10.64
CA SER A 432 -4.88 7.23 -9.94
C SER A 432 -3.65 7.46 -10.81
N THR A 433 -3.15 8.68 -10.83
CA THR A 433 -1.88 9.05 -11.49
C THR A 433 -1.07 9.96 -10.58
N ASP A 434 0.22 10.09 -10.86
CA ASP A 434 1.05 11.04 -10.13
C ASP A 434 0.52 12.46 -10.30
N CYS A 435 0.57 13.22 -9.21
CA CYS A 435 0.12 14.62 -9.22
C CYS A 435 0.96 15.44 -10.21
N PRO A 436 0.36 16.11 -11.21
CA PRO A 436 1.11 16.83 -12.21
C PRO A 436 1.89 18.04 -11.67
N ASP A 437 1.55 18.55 -10.48
CA ASP A 437 2.23 19.69 -9.87
C ASP A 437 3.45 19.28 -9.06
N CYS A 438 3.37 18.17 -8.30
CA CYS A 438 4.48 17.71 -7.46
C CYS A 438 5.15 16.44 -7.97
N HIS A 439 4.67 15.84 -9.07
CA HIS A 439 5.22 14.62 -9.67
C HIS A 439 5.48 13.49 -8.66
N GLY A 440 4.51 13.24 -7.78
CA GLY A 440 4.60 12.24 -6.73
C GLY A 440 5.32 12.69 -5.45
N ALA A 441 6.01 13.84 -5.44
CA ALA A 441 6.80 14.32 -4.30
C ALA A 441 5.98 14.74 -3.07
N ARG A 442 4.66 14.88 -3.17
CA ARG A 442 3.71 15.23 -2.09
C ARG A 442 3.86 16.62 -1.47
N LEU A 443 4.97 17.31 -1.73
CA LEU A 443 5.36 18.57 -1.11
C LEU A 443 5.23 19.76 -2.06
N LYS A 444 5.18 20.95 -1.48
CA LYS A 444 5.23 22.22 -2.21
C LYS A 444 6.61 22.45 -2.85
N PRO A 445 6.69 23.27 -3.93
CA PRO A 445 7.95 23.65 -4.55
C PRO A 445 8.96 24.28 -3.60
N GLU A 446 8.48 25.05 -2.60
CA GLU A 446 9.33 25.70 -1.61
C GLU A 446 10.04 24.69 -0.70
N ALA A 447 9.37 23.60 -0.33
CA ALA A 447 9.98 22.51 0.44
C ALA A 447 10.99 21.73 -0.41
N LEU A 448 10.67 21.50 -1.69
CA LEU A 448 11.54 20.78 -2.64
C LEU A 448 12.75 21.62 -3.08
N ALA A 449 12.69 22.92 -2.86
CA ALA A 449 13.79 23.84 -3.13
C ALA A 449 14.91 23.82 -2.08
N VAL A 450 14.67 23.16 -0.93
CA VAL A 450 15.69 22.96 0.09
C VAL A 450 16.45 21.66 -0.18
N ARG A 451 17.76 21.71 -0.24
CA ARG A 451 18.63 20.56 -0.54
C ARG A 451 19.74 20.45 0.52
N VAL A 452 20.12 19.22 0.80
CA VAL A 452 21.39 18.90 1.44
C VAL A 452 22.27 18.32 0.34
N ASP A 453 23.35 19.02 0.04
CA ASP A 453 24.19 18.83 -1.16
C ASP A 453 23.32 18.82 -2.45
N ASP A 454 23.14 17.68 -3.07
CA ASP A 454 22.44 17.51 -4.36
C ASP A 454 20.98 17.04 -4.22
N LEU A 455 20.57 16.54 -3.06
CA LEU A 455 19.25 15.94 -2.86
C LEU A 455 18.30 16.82 -2.04
N ASN A 456 17.06 16.92 -2.48
CA ASN A 456 15.96 17.37 -1.63
C ASN A 456 15.33 16.17 -0.87
N ILE A 457 14.44 16.45 0.10
CA ILE A 457 13.83 15.41 0.93
C ILE A 457 13.03 14.38 0.13
N ALA A 458 12.35 14.76 -0.94
CA ALA A 458 11.57 13.84 -1.77
C ALA A 458 12.49 12.92 -2.58
N GLN A 459 13.58 13.48 -3.15
CA GLN A 459 14.61 12.70 -3.84
C GLN A 459 15.30 11.73 -2.89
N PHE A 460 15.63 12.16 -1.67
CA PHE A 460 16.16 11.24 -0.65
C PHE A 460 15.17 10.13 -0.32
N CYS A 461 13.89 10.45 -0.11
CA CYS A 461 12.85 9.46 0.15
C CYS A 461 12.59 8.50 -1.03
N SER A 462 12.97 8.86 -2.25
CA SER A 462 12.88 7.98 -3.43
C SER A 462 14.03 6.98 -3.53
N LEU A 463 15.14 7.20 -2.81
CA LEU A 463 16.23 6.24 -2.74
C LEU A 463 15.78 4.95 -2.06
N SER A 464 16.37 3.82 -2.45
CA SER A 464 16.27 2.59 -1.68
C SER A 464 16.98 2.76 -0.32
N VAL A 465 16.56 1.98 0.68
CA VAL A 465 17.18 1.98 2.02
C VAL A 465 18.70 1.80 1.92
N GLU A 466 19.16 0.90 1.06
CA GLU A 466 20.60 0.67 0.84
C GLU A 466 21.31 1.92 0.31
N ARG A 467 20.77 2.57 -0.72
CA ARG A 467 21.33 3.82 -1.26
C ARG A 467 21.25 4.99 -0.27
N ALA A 468 20.16 5.06 0.50
CA ALA A 468 20.03 6.06 1.54
C ALA A 468 21.09 5.92 2.62
N LEU A 469 21.42 4.68 3.04
CA LEU A 469 22.52 4.38 3.95
C LEU A 469 23.87 4.82 3.36
N GLN A 470 24.19 4.39 2.14
CA GLN A 470 25.43 4.76 1.44
C GLN A 470 25.56 6.28 1.31
N TRP A 471 24.47 6.97 1.01
CA TRP A 471 24.49 8.44 0.92
C TRP A 471 24.78 9.09 2.28
N LEU A 472 24.21 8.60 3.39
CA LEU A 472 24.45 9.14 4.74
C LEU A 472 25.88 8.87 5.22
N GLU A 473 26.42 7.67 4.99
CA GLU A 473 27.78 7.26 5.40
C GLU A 473 28.89 8.15 4.80
N GLY A 474 28.66 8.71 3.63
CA GLY A 474 29.61 9.60 2.96
C GLY A 474 29.56 11.07 3.40
N ARG A 475 28.75 11.44 4.39
CA ARG A 475 28.49 12.83 4.75
C ARG A 475 29.24 13.28 6.00
N HIS A 476 29.94 14.39 5.87
CA HIS A 476 30.60 15.09 6.96
C HIS A 476 30.14 16.54 7.00
N PHE A 477 29.91 17.04 8.20
CA PHE A 477 29.51 18.41 8.45
C PHE A 477 30.50 19.07 9.39
N ASP A 478 30.82 20.33 9.11
CA ASP A 478 31.82 21.06 9.90
C ASP A 478 31.18 22.08 10.85
N GLY A 479 31.95 22.49 11.85
CA GLY A 479 31.58 23.58 12.76
C GLY A 479 30.28 23.34 13.53
N ARG A 480 29.41 24.37 13.54
CA ARG A 480 28.12 24.30 14.25
C ARG A 480 27.17 23.27 13.65
N HIS A 481 27.27 22.99 12.37
CA HIS A 481 26.44 22.02 11.70
C HIS A 481 26.76 20.58 12.15
N ALA A 482 28.00 20.28 12.50
CA ALA A 482 28.41 18.97 13.00
C ALA A 482 27.67 18.58 14.28
N LEU A 483 27.51 19.51 15.23
CA LEU A 483 26.80 19.29 16.50
C LEU A 483 25.32 18.89 16.31
N VAL A 484 24.69 19.41 15.26
CA VAL A 484 23.29 19.11 14.92
C VAL A 484 23.20 17.84 14.05
N ALA A 485 24.16 17.67 13.14
CA ALA A 485 24.15 16.56 12.18
C ALA A 485 24.44 15.20 12.85
N GLU A 486 25.41 15.13 13.75
CA GLU A 486 25.89 13.89 14.35
C GLU A 486 24.79 13.04 15.00
N PRO A 487 23.95 13.57 15.94
CA PRO A 487 22.86 12.78 16.52
C PRO A 487 21.79 12.38 15.50
N LEU A 488 21.49 13.23 14.51
CA LEU A 488 20.53 12.94 13.46
C LEU A 488 21.04 11.85 12.50
N LEU A 489 22.30 11.93 12.08
CA LEU A 489 22.93 10.92 11.23
C LEU A 489 22.98 9.56 11.92
N LYS A 490 23.34 9.53 13.21
CA LYS A 490 23.38 8.30 14.01
C LYS A 490 22.00 7.64 14.06
N GLU A 491 20.95 8.40 14.32
CA GLU A 491 19.58 7.88 14.42
C GLU A 491 19.04 7.42 13.06
N LEU A 492 19.26 8.22 12.01
CA LEU A 492 18.86 7.85 10.64
C LEU A 492 19.56 6.57 10.18
N THR A 493 20.90 6.47 10.37
CA THR A 493 21.68 5.28 10.01
C THR A 493 21.23 4.06 10.79
N HIS A 494 20.95 4.21 12.08
CA HIS A 494 20.48 3.13 12.94
C HIS A 494 19.14 2.57 12.47
N ARG A 495 18.14 3.42 12.23
CA ARG A 495 16.81 3.02 11.75
C ARG A 495 16.84 2.41 10.36
N LEU A 496 17.59 2.99 9.43
CA LEU A 496 17.79 2.44 8.09
C LEU A 496 18.51 1.08 8.13
N SER A 497 19.50 0.91 9.02
CA SER A 497 20.19 -0.36 9.22
C SER A 497 19.25 -1.45 9.71
N PHE A 498 18.26 -1.15 10.57
CA PHE A 498 17.25 -2.11 10.92
C PHE A 498 16.38 -2.52 9.73
N MET A 499 15.99 -1.56 8.89
CA MET A 499 15.27 -1.87 7.66
C MET A 499 16.05 -2.83 6.75
N ARG A 500 17.36 -2.61 6.61
CA ARG A 500 18.26 -3.50 5.86
C ARG A 500 18.34 -4.89 6.50
N ASN A 501 18.45 -4.97 7.83
CA ASN A 501 18.60 -6.22 8.56
C ASN A 501 17.35 -7.12 8.50
N VAL A 502 16.16 -6.52 8.32
CA VAL A 502 14.91 -7.29 8.10
C VAL A 502 14.65 -7.61 6.62
N GLY A 503 15.64 -7.40 5.73
CA GLY A 503 15.52 -7.73 4.30
C GLY A 503 14.69 -6.75 3.47
N LEU A 504 14.66 -5.46 3.87
CA LEU A 504 13.90 -4.40 3.19
C LEU A 504 14.80 -3.34 2.54
N GLU A 505 16.05 -3.72 2.21
CA GLU A 505 17.04 -2.84 1.59
C GLU A 505 16.62 -2.24 0.26
N TYR A 506 15.73 -2.91 -0.45
CA TYR A 506 15.23 -2.50 -1.77
C TYR A 506 14.10 -1.49 -1.72
N LEU A 507 13.43 -1.31 -0.58
CA LEU A 507 12.29 -0.40 -0.44
C LEU A 507 12.74 1.06 -0.40
N SER A 508 11.95 1.95 -1.00
CA SER A 508 12.12 3.39 -0.84
C SER A 508 11.26 3.93 0.31
N LEU A 509 11.76 4.96 1.00
CA LEU A 509 11.05 5.58 2.13
C LEU A 509 9.74 6.28 1.72
N GLY A 510 9.66 6.74 0.47
CA GLY A 510 8.48 7.38 -0.09
C GLY A 510 7.36 6.42 -0.48
N ARG A 511 7.62 5.10 -0.53
CA ARG A 511 6.63 4.10 -0.95
C ARG A 511 5.43 4.09 -0.02
N ALA A 512 4.24 4.10 -0.59
CA ALA A 512 2.99 4.10 0.18
C ALA A 512 2.75 2.73 0.83
N MET A 513 2.34 2.71 2.10
CA MET A 513 2.07 1.47 2.85
C MET A 513 1.00 0.59 2.19
N ALA A 514 0.01 1.18 1.53
CA ALA A 514 -1.05 0.45 0.84
C ALA A 514 -0.57 -0.38 -0.37
N THR A 515 0.66 -0.13 -0.87
CA THR A 515 1.26 -0.86 -2.01
C THR A 515 2.17 -2.01 -1.58
N LEU A 516 2.31 -2.23 -0.28
CA LEU A 516 3.19 -3.25 0.28
C LEU A 516 2.46 -4.57 0.45
N SER A 517 3.18 -5.68 0.34
CA SER A 517 2.69 -6.99 0.77
C SER A 517 2.50 -7.04 2.29
N GLY A 518 1.70 -8.00 2.77
CA GLY A 518 1.49 -8.20 4.21
C GLY A 518 2.80 -8.41 4.97
N GLY A 519 3.68 -9.24 4.44
CA GLY A 519 5.00 -9.51 5.02
C GLY A 519 5.93 -8.29 5.02
N GLU A 520 5.96 -7.47 3.96
CA GLU A 520 6.72 -6.22 3.93
C GLU A 520 6.23 -5.25 5.01
N ALA A 521 4.92 -5.07 5.14
CA ALA A 521 4.33 -4.18 6.15
C ALA A 521 4.62 -4.65 7.58
N GLN A 522 4.59 -5.94 7.84
CA GLN A 522 4.93 -6.53 9.14
C GLN A 522 6.40 -6.29 9.49
N ARG A 523 7.32 -6.54 8.54
CA ARG A 523 8.76 -6.29 8.73
C ARG A 523 9.10 -4.82 8.95
N ILE A 524 8.38 -3.89 8.29
CA ILE A 524 8.51 -2.45 8.56
C ILE A 524 8.13 -2.13 10.01
N ARG A 525 7.05 -2.70 10.51
CA ARG A 525 6.66 -2.54 11.92
C ARG A 525 7.69 -3.15 12.86
N LEU A 526 8.21 -4.33 12.53
CA LEU A 526 9.28 -4.96 13.29
C LEU A 526 10.53 -4.07 13.33
N ALA A 527 10.98 -3.53 12.20
CA ALA A 527 12.10 -2.61 12.13
C ALA A 527 11.87 -1.34 12.96
N SER A 528 10.65 -0.79 12.95
CA SER A 528 10.27 0.36 13.77
C SER A 528 10.34 0.04 15.28
N GLN A 529 9.86 -1.13 15.70
CA GLN A 529 9.90 -1.55 17.10
C GLN A 529 11.33 -1.83 17.59
N LEU A 530 12.19 -2.37 16.73
CA LEU A 530 13.62 -2.53 17.01
C LEU A 530 14.30 -1.18 17.29
N GLY A 531 13.90 -0.14 16.55
CA GLY A 531 14.37 1.22 16.74
C GLY A 531 13.95 1.85 18.07
N SER A 532 12.87 1.35 18.71
CA SER A 532 12.38 1.87 19.99
C SER A 532 13.29 1.56 21.19
N GLY A 533 14.16 0.55 21.09
CA GLY A 533 15.10 0.16 22.13
C GLY A 533 14.47 -0.40 23.41
N LEU A 534 13.23 -0.87 23.35
CA LEU A 534 12.50 -1.41 24.50
C LEU A 534 13.16 -2.69 25.04
N VAL A 535 13.15 -2.85 26.37
CA VAL A 535 13.74 -3.98 27.11
C VAL A 535 12.71 -4.51 28.11
N GLY A 536 12.72 -5.83 28.34
CA GLY A 536 11.80 -6.47 29.29
C GLY A 536 10.36 -6.60 28.76
N VAL A 537 10.17 -6.60 27.46
CA VAL A 537 8.88 -6.69 26.77
C VAL A 537 8.70 -8.08 26.16
N THR A 538 7.45 -8.54 26.06
CA THR A 538 7.10 -9.74 25.27
C THR A 538 6.67 -9.33 23.87
N TYR A 539 7.46 -9.69 22.86
CA TYR A 539 7.09 -9.54 21.46
C TYR A 539 6.34 -10.78 20.98
N VAL A 540 5.14 -10.60 20.45
CA VAL A 540 4.33 -11.68 19.87
C VAL A 540 4.24 -11.44 18.36
N LEU A 541 4.80 -12.36 17.56
CA LEU A 541 4.89 -12.25 16.11
C LEU A 541 4.09 -13.37 15.43
N ASP A 542 3.35 -13.00 14.38
CA ASP A 542 2.60 -13.93 13.55
C ASP A 542 3.30 -14.15 12.22
N GLU A 543 3.87 -15.34 12.03
CA GLU A 543 4.52 -15.80 10.81
C GLU A 543 5.45 -14.76 10.15
N PRO A 544 6.47 -14.24 10.85
CA PRO A 544 7.30 -13.15 10.33
C PRO A 544 8.18 -13.55 9.14
N SER A 545 8.35 -14.85 8.86
CA SER A 545 9.09 -15.40 7.71
C SER A 545 8.31 -15.36 6.39
N ILE A 546 7.03 -14.98 6.41
CA ILE A 546 6.16 -14.99 5.22
C ILE A 546 6.75 -14.19 4.07
N GLY A 547 6.73 -14.79 2.87
CA GLY A 547 7.18 -14.16 1.64
C GLY A 547 8.69 -13.88 1.62
N LEU A 548 9.45 -14.52 2.50
CA LEU A 548 10.90 -14.41 2.52
C LEU A 548 11.56 -15.55 1.75
N HIS A 549 12.53 -15.16 0.95
CA HIS A 549 13.52 -16.13 0.46
C HIS A 549 14.36 -16.65 1.65
N PRO A 550 14.83 -17.93 1.64
CA PRO A 550 15.64 -18.49 2.74
C PRO A 550 16.82 -17.60 3.17
N ARG A 551 17.49 -16.93 2.23
CA ARG A 551 18.56 -15.95 2.52
C ARG A 551 18.09 -14.79 3.42
N ASP A 552 16.89 -14.28 3.16
CA ASP A 552 16.37 -13.12 3.89
C ASP A 552 15.79 -13.56 5.24
N ASN A 553 15.34 -14.82 5.35
CA ASN A 553 14.92 -15.44 6.61
C ASN A 553 16.07 -15.58 7.60
N GLU A 554 17.28 -15.95 7.16
CA GLU A 554 18.48 -15.99 8.02
C GLU A 554 18.76 -14.62 8.67
N ARG A 555 18.60 -13.52 7.92
CA ARG A 555 18.76 -12.15 8.45
C ARG A 555 17.68 -11.79 9.47
N LEU A 556 16.44 -12.19 9.19
CA LEU A 556 15.32 -12.01 10.13
C LEU A 556 15.59 -12.73 11.44
N LEU A 557 16.03 -14.00 11.40
CA LEU A 557 16.39 -14.77 12.58
C LEU A 557 17.50 -14.09 13.39
N GLY A 558 18.55 -13.57 12.73
CA GLY A 558 19.57 -12.77 13.41
C GLY A 558 19.00 -11.54 14.13
N THR A 559 17.99 -10.92 13.55
CA THR A 559 17.26 -9.77 14.10
C THR A 559 16.43 -10.17 15.34
N LEU A 560 15.67 -11.29 15.26
CA LEU A 560 14.90 -11.81 16.40
C LEU A 560 15.80 -12.21 17.57
N ARG A 561 16.96 -12.82 17.27
CA ARG A 561 17.99 -13.10 18.27
C ARG A 561 18.55 -11.84 18.92
N SER A 562 18.77 -10.78 18.16
CA SER A 562 19.21 -9.48 18.72
C SER A 562 18.17 -8.87 19.65
N LEU A 563 16.86 -9.03 19.35
CA LEU A 563 15.78 -8.63 20.27
C LEU A 563 15.81 -9.42 21.58
N GLN A 564 15.93 -10.73 21.48
CA GLN A 564 15.99 -11.64 22.62
C GLN A 564 17.20 -11.33 23.50
N GLN A 565 18.39 -11.15 22.94
CA GLN A 565 19.62 -10.82 23.66
C GLN A 565 19.58 -9.49 24.44
N ARG A 566 18.66 -8.59 24.07
CA ARG A 566 18.42 -7.36 24.83
C ARG A 566 17.54 -7.56 26.08
N GLY A 567 17.20 -8.81 26.44
CA GLY A 567 16.34 -9.14 27.59
C GLY A 567 14.85 -9.01 27.28
N ASN A 568 14.44 -9.39 26.08
CA ASN A 568 13.05 -9.49 25.69
C ASN A 568 12.65 -10.94 25.46
N THR A 569 11.40 -11.27 25.75
CA THR A 569 10.79 -12.54 25.35
C THR A 569 10.25 -12.42 23.94
N VAL A 570 10.61 -13.34 23.05
CA VAL A 570 10.17 -13.34 21.64
C VAL A 570 9.34 -14.59 21.39
N LEU A 571 8.02 -14.42 21.31
CA LEU A 571 7.06 -15.51 21.05
C LEU A 571 6.63 -15.42 19.59
N VAL A 572 6.93 -16.46 18.82
CA VAL A 572 6.70 -16.49 17.36
C VAL A 572 5.76 -17.63 17.02
N VAL A 573 4.67 -17.35 16.33
CA VAL A 573 3.84 -18.36 15.65
C VAL A 573 4.47 -18.63 14.30
N GLU A 574 4.89 -19.87 14.03
CA GLU A 574 5.63 -20.17 12.79
C GLU A 574 5.42 -21.59 12.27
N HIS A 575 5.65 -21.71 10.95
CA HIS A 575 5.61 -22.97 10.19
C HIS A 575 6.91 -23.26 9.44
N ASP A 576 7.80 -22.27 9.36
CA ASP A 576 9.08 -22.39 8.67
C ASP A 576 10.07 -23.26 9.44
N GLU A 577 10.67 -24.21 8.72
CA GLU A 577 11.62 -25.18 9.28
C GLU A 577 12.85 -24.51 9.91
N ALA A 578 13.42 -23.50 9.25
CA ALA A 578 14.62 -22.81 9.74
C ALA A 578 14.32 -22.04 11.02
N THR A 579 13.16 -21.40 11.12
CA THR A 579 12.71 -20.66 12.30
C THR A 579 12.43 -21.59 13.47
N ILE A 580 11.74 -22.72 13.24
CA ILE A 580 11.51 -23.73 14.30
C ILE A 580 12.84 -24.26 14.82
N CYS A 581 13.78 -24.60 13.95
CA CYS A 581 15.11 -25.11 14.33
C CYS A 581 15.99 -24.06 15.02
N ALA A 582 15.73 -22.76 14.83
CA ALA A 582 16.45 -21.69 15.50
C ALA A 582 15.92 -21.35 16.90
N ALA A 583 14.78 -21.93 17.34
CA ALA A 583 14.17 -21.63 18.63
C ALA A 583 14.99 -22.16 19.83
N ASP A 584 14.87 -21.49 20.97
CA ASP A 584 15.36 -22.02 22.26
C ASP A 584 14.35 -23.04 22.80
N THR A 585 13.07 -22.66 22.76
CA THR A 585 11.95 -23.51 23.21
C THR A 585 10.91 -23.58 22.09
N VAL A 586 10.38 -24.78 21.81
CA VAL A 586 9.30 -25.04 20.86
C VAL A 586 8.08 -25.55 21.59
N ILE A 587 6.92 -25.02 21.27
CA ILE A 587 5.61 -25.45 21.75
C ILE A 587 4.81 -25.92 20.53
N GLU A 588 4.49 -27.20 20.45
CA GLU A 588 3.67 -27.74 19.36
C GLU A 588 2.24 -28.00 19.82
N LEU A 589 1.29 -27.34 19.11
CA LEU A 589 -0.14 -27.52 19.32
C LEU A 589 -0.73 -28.46 18.27
N GLY A 590 -1.64 -29.32 18.69
CA GLY A 590 -2.27 -30.33 17.81
C GLY A 590 -3.37 -31.11 18.52
N PRO A 591 -3.54 -32.41 18.13
CA PRO A 591 -2.89 -33.11 17.02
C PRO A 591 -3.38 -32.72 15.62
N GLY A 592 -4.54 -32.07 15.51
CA GLY A 592 -5.18 -31.68 14.27
C GLY A 592 -5.70 -30.25 14.30
N SER A 593 -6.67 -29.96 13.44
CA SER A 593 -7.27 -28.64 13.25
C SER A 593 -8.63 -28.52 13.97
N GLY A 594 -9.03 -27.33 14.36
CA GLY A 594 -10.34 -27.01 14.96
C GLY A 594 -10.64 -27.84 16.23
N SER A 595 -11.70 -28.60 16.26
CA SER A 595 -12.09 -29.43 17.40
C SER A 595 -11.12 -30.58 17.70
N GLN A 596 -10.32 -31.01 16.72
CA GLN A 596 -9.27 -31.99 16.87
C GLN A 596 -7.95 -31.38 17.32
N GLY A 597 -7.83 -30.07 17.38
CA GLY A 597 -6.68 -29.33 17.88
C GLY A 597 -6.84 -28.96 19.36
N GLY A 598 -6.05 -27.96 19.78
CA GLY A 598 -6.17 -27.31 21.09
C GLY A 598 -5.48 -28.04 22.24
N GLU A 599 -4.61 -29.03 21.96
CA GLU A 599 -3.80 -29.75 22.94
C GLU A 599 -2.31 -29.46 22.74
N ILE A 600 -1.53 -29.48 23.82
CA ILE A 600 -0.07 -29.39 23.75
C ILE A 600 0.48 -30.75 23.39
N MET A 601 1.05 -30.91 22.21
CA MET A 601 1.66 -32.15 21.73
C MET A 601 3.11 -32.29 22.21
N PHE A 602 3.80 -31.13 22.31
CA PHE A 602 5.20 -31.09 22.75
C PHE A 602 5.52 -29.70 23.30
N GLN A 603 6.41 -29.67 24.28
CA GLN A 603 7.08 -28.48 24.81
C GLN A 603 8.50 -28.84 25.20
N GLY A 604 9.49 -28.11 24.70
CA GLY A 604 10.90 -28.35 25.05
C GLY A 604 11.85 -27.78 24.00
N SER A 605 13.12 -28.14 24.08
CA SER A 605 14.16 -27.70 23.15
C SER A 605 14.07 -28.44 21.79
N VAL A 606 14.66 -27.85 20.75
CA VAL A 606 14.72 -28.44 19.39
C VAL A 606 15.32 -29.87 19.38
N PRO A 607 16.42 -30.16 20.10
CA PRO A 607 16.93 -31.54 20.16
C PRO A 607 15.96 -32.56 20.80
N GLN A 608 15.10 -32.10 21.72
CA GLN A 608 14.06 -32.93 22.32
C GLN A 608 12.89 -33.11 21.33
N LEU A 609 12.49 -32.05 20.61
CA LEU A 609 11.48 -32.15 19.57
C LEU A 609 11.86 -33.17 18.50
N LEU A 610 13.10 -33.13 18.02
CA LEU A 610 13.59 -34.10 17.03
C LEU A 610 13.56 -35.57 17.50
N ARG A 611 13.39 -35.86 18.79
CA ARG A 611 13.21 -37.21 19.36
C ARG A 611 11.75 -37.54 19.60
N ALA A 612 10.86 -36.56 19.58
CA ALA A 612 9.45 -36.77 19.83
C ALA A 612 8.73 -37.38 18.62
N ASP A 613 7.61 -38.04 18.88
CA ASP A 613 6.75 -38.61 17.84
C ASP A 613 5.58 -37.65 17.53
N THR A 614 5.89 -36.48 17.05
CA THR A 614 4.92 -35.48 16.64
C THR A 614 4.93 -35.27 15.12
N LEU A 615 3.88 -34.66 14.61
CA LEU A 615 3.76 -34.39 13.17
C LEU A 615 4.92 -33.50 12.69
N THR A 616 5.20 -32.40 13.38
CA THR A 616 6.29 -31.47 13.04
C THR A 616 7.64 -32.18 13.09
N ALA A 617 7.90 -32.97 14.16
CA ALA A 617 9.16 -33.69 14.32
C ALA A 617 9.42 -34.70 13.17
N ARG A 618 8.40 -35.41 12.72
CA ARG A 618 8.51 -36.35 11.58
C ARG A 618 8.93 -35.64 10.29
N TYR A 619 8.39 -34.45 10.02
CA TYR A 619 8.79 -33.65 8.84
C TYR A 619 10.21 -33.11 8.98
N LEU A 620 10.57 -32.57 10.16
CA LEU A 620 11.93 -32.06 10.42
C LEU A 620 13.03 -33.13 10.31
N ARG A 621 12.73 -34.36 10.70
CA ARG A 621 13.64 -35.52 10.54
C ARG A 621 13.65 -36.10 9.12
N GLY A 622 12.64 -35.75 8.32
CA GLY A 622 12.45 -36.33 6.99
C GLY A 622 11.82 -37.73 7.01
N ASP A 623 11.25 -38.21 8.14
CA ASP A 623 10.45 -39.45 8.23
C ASP A 623 9.14 -39.31 7.46
N ALA A 624 8.58 -38.10 7.44
CA ALA A 624 7.51 -37.68 6.57
C ALA A 624 8.09 -36.70 5.53
N SER A 625 7.81 -36.92 4.26
CA SER A 625 8.24 -36.03 3.17
C SER A 625 7.11 -35.81 2.18
N ILE A 626 7.18 -34.68 1.49
CA ILE A 626 6.27 -34.39 0.39
C ILE A 626 6.72 -35.20 -0.82
N SER A 627 5.79 -35.96 -1.42
CA SER A 627 6.09 -36.75 -2.62
C SER A 627 6.43 -35.78 -3.77
N LEU A 628 7.63 -35.91 -4.30
CA LEU A 628 8.02 -35.22 -5.53
C LEU A 628 7.56 -36.03 -6.74
N PRO A 629 7.26 -35.41 -7.89
CA PRO A 629 6.96 -36.10 -9.12
C PRO A 629 8.19 -36.95 -9.57
N ASP A 630 7.95 -38.21 -9.97
CA ASP A 630 8.98 -39.07 -10.51
C ASP A 630 9.47 -38.58 -11.87
N GLU A 631 8.57 -38.07 -12.68
CA GLU A 631 8.83 -37.48 -14.00
C GLU A 631 8.23 -36.06 -14.07
N ARG A 632 8.96 -35.15 -14.72
CA ARG A 632 8.48 -33.80 -14.97
C ARG A 632 7.64 -33.76 -16.24
N ARG A 633 6.52 -33.01 -16.21
CA ARG A 633 5.70 -32.80 -17.41
C ARG A 633 6.44 -31.97 -18.42
N GLU A 634 6.35 -32.31 -19.69
CA GLU A 634 6.85 -31.47 -20.78
C GLU A 634 5.87 -30.35 -21.11
N PRO A 635 6.37 -29.15 -21.40
CA PRO A 635 5.54 -28.04 -21.83
C PRO A 635 4.77 -28.30 -23.11
N GLN A 636 3.47 -28.00 -23.14
CA GLN A 636 2.64 -28.09 -24.34
C GLN A 636 2.83 -26.88 -25.29
N GLY A 637 3.68 -25.97 -24.96
CA GLY A 637 4.02 -24.75 -25.68
C GLY A 637 4.57 -23.67 -24.76
N TRP A 638 4.88 -22.52 -25.33
CA TRP A 638 5.49 -21.43 -24.61
C TRP A 638 4.76 -20.10 -24.88
N LEU A 639 4.63 -19.31 -23.83
CA LEU A 639 4.23 -17.90 -23.88
C LEU A 639 5.45 -17.04 -23.58
N THR A 640 5.81 -16.13 -24.47
CA THR A 640 6.99 -15.26 -24.32
C THR A 640 6.56 -13.80 -24.14
N LEU A 641 7.09 -13.16 -23.09
CA LEU A 641 7.07 -11.71 -22.92
C LEU A 641 8.38 -11.12 -23.42
N HIS A 642 8.32 -10.11 -24.27
CA HIS A 642 9.49 -9.49 -24.89
C HIS A 642 9.81 -8.14 -24.26
N ASN A 643 11.08 -7.92 -23.94
CA ASN A 643 11.63 -6.64 -23.43
C ASN A 643 10.80 -6.06 -22.28
N VAL A 644 10.68 -6.81 -21.19
CA VAL A 644 9.91 -6.37 -20.00
C VAL A 644 10.72 -5.37 -19.21
N THR A 645 10.20 -4.14 -19.05
CA THR A 645 10.86 -3.03 -18.35
C THR A 645 10.02 -2.50 -17.18
N THR A 646 9.10 -3.30 -16.67
CA THR A 646 8.22 -2.96 -15.55
C THR A 646 9.00 -2.83 -14.25
N ASN A 647 8.84 -1.71 -13.54
CA ASN A 647 9.50 -1.43 -12.25
C ASN A 647 11.03 -1.63 -12.33
N ASN A 648 11.57 -2.62 -11.60
CA ASN A 648 13.00 -2.93 -11.58
C ASN A 648 13.46 -3.91 -12.68
N LEU A 649 12.55 -4.38 -13.55
CA LEU A 649 12.92 -5.31 -14.62
C LEU A 649 13.72 -4.61 -15.73
N ARG A 650 14.81 -5.27 -16.16
CA ARG A 650 15.87 -4.67 -17.00
C ARG A 650 15.77 -5.03 -18.47
N GLY A 651 14.59 -4.96 -19.07
CA GLY A 651 14.40 -5.29 -20.48
C GLY A 651 14.60 -6.79 -20.76
N ILE A 652 14.04 -7.63 -19.92
CA ILE A 652 14.19 -9.07 -20.01
C ILE A 652 13.19 -9.70 -21.00
N ASP A 653 13.64 -10.74 -21.70
CA ASP A 653 12.77 -11.68 -22.39
C ASP A 653 12.50 -12.86 -21.46
N CYS A 654 11.23 -13.17 -21.23
CA CYS A 654 10.82 -14.22 -20.31
C CYS A 654 9.83 -15.19 -20.95
N ARG A 655 10.09 -16.50 -20.79
CA ARG A 655 9.28 -17.57 -21.39
C ARG A 655 8.56 -18.35 -20.30
N PHE A 656 7.25 -18.48 -20.42
CA PHE A 656 6.40 -19.26 -19.52
C PHE A 656 5.92 -20.52 -20.25
N PRO A 657 6.21 -21.72 -19.71
CA PRO A 657 5.72 -22.97 -20.28
C PRO A 657 4.22 -23.13 -20.01
N LEU A 658 3.51 -23.70 -20.96
CA LEU A 658 2.06 -23.93 -20.89
C LEU A 658 1.76 -25.41 -20.57
N GLY A 659 0.65 -25.67 -19.85
CA GLY A 659 0.19 -27.00 -19.48
C GLY A 659 1.01 -27.67 -18.39
N VAL A 660 1.79 -26.93 -17.61
CA VAL A 660 2.64 -27.41 -16.51
C VAL A 660 2.52 -26.52 -15.27
N LEU A 661 3.06 -26.99 -14.14
CA LEU A 661 3.24 -26.23 -12.91
C LEU A 661 4.58 -25.48 -12.96
N THR A 662 4.51 -24.16 -13.06
CA THR A 662 5.69 -23.27 -13.06
C THR A 662 5.80 -22.53 -11.73
N CYS A 663 6.98 -22.59 -11.11
CA CYS A 663 7.30 -21.81 -9.93
C CYS A 663 8.20 -20.62 -10.28
N VAL A 664 7.79 -19.40 -9.95
CA VAL A 664 8.61 -18.19 -10.08
C VAL A 664 9.16 -17.86 -8.71
N THR A 665 10.48 -17.97 -8.56
CA THR A 665 11.18 -17.79 -7.30
C THR A 665 12.29 -16.75 -7.40
N GLY A 666 13.05 -16.55 -6.33
CA GLY A 666 14.17 -15.61 -6.24
C GLY A 666 14.08 -14.74 -5.01
N VAL A 667 15.12 -13.99 -4.72
CA VAL A 667 15.24 -13.17 -3.52
C VAL A 667 14.14 -12.09 -3.41
N SER A 668 13.90 -11.58 -2.19
CA SER A 668 12.92 -10.52 -1.96
C SER A 668 13.27 -9.27 -2.79
N GLY A 669 12.26 -8.67 -3.44
CA GLY A 669 12.47 -7.51 -4.32
C GLY A 669 13.13 -7.79 -5.67
N SER A 670 13.34 -9.07 -6.08
CA SER A 670 13.95 -9.40 -7.39
C SER A 670 13.09 -9.08 -8.60
N GLY A 671 11.79 -8.76 -8.41
CA GLY A 671 10.87 -8.41 -9.49
C GLY A 671 9.84 -9.47 -9.85
N LYS A 672 9.66 -10.53 -9.03
CA LYS A 672 8.69 -11.62 -9.27
C LYS A 672 7.26 -11.13 -9.51
N SER A 673 6.72 -10.34 -8.59
CA SER A 673 5.35 -9.81 -8.70
C SER A 673 5.23 -8.80 -9.85
N SER A 674 6.29 -8.03 -10.13
CA SER A 674 6.35 -7.13 -11.30
C SER A 674 6.26 -7.91 -12.62
N LEU A 675 6.93 -9.07 -12.71
CA LEU A 675 6.91 -9.94 -13.89
C LEU A 675 5.57 -10.66 -14.04
N VAL A 676 5.10 -11.31 -12.96
CA VAL A 676 3.96 -12.21 -13.03
C VAL A 676 2.63 -11.45 -12.89
N VAL A 677 2.50 -10.58 -11.86
CA VAL A 677 1.24 -9.91 -11.57
C VAL A 677 1.10 -8.62 -12.40
N ASP A 678 2.09 -7.72 -12.33
CA ASP A 678 1.97 -6.43 -13.00
C ASP A 678 2.12 -6.53 -14.52
N THR A 679 2.85 -7.52 -15.02
CA THR A 679 3.10 -7.69 -16.45
C THR A 679 2.28 -8.84 -17.05
N LEU A 680 2.61 -10.10 -16.76
CA LEU A 680 1.96 -11.26 -17.38
C LEU A 680 0.45 -11.27 -17.18
N TYR A 681 0.00 -11.18 -15.91
CA TYR A 681 -1.43 -11.20 -15.59
C TYR A 681 -2.18 -10.05 -16.23
N LYS A 682 -1.71 -8.82 -16.04
CA LYS A 682 -2.45 -7.64 -16.53
C LYS A 682 -2.53 -7.58 -18.05
N HIS A 683 -1.45 -7.93 -18.77
CA HIS A 683 -1.48 -7.98 -20.24
C HIS A 683 -2.44 -9.04 -20.78
N LEU A 684 -2.40 -10.26 -20.22
CA LEU A 684 -3.34 -11.31 -20.62
C LEU A 684 -4.77 -10.99 -20.21
N ALA A 685 -4.99 -10.41 -19.02
CA ALA A 685 -6.31 -9.99 -18.57
C ALA A 685 -6.92 -8.93 -19.51
N ILE A 686 -6.13 -7.94 -19.96
CA ILE A 686 -6.56 -6.94 -20.94
C ILE A 686 -6.88 -7.61 -22.28
N SER A 687 -6.02 -8.51 -22.79
CA SER A 687 -6.26 -9.20 -24.06
C SER A 687 -7.52 -10.07 -24.02
N LEU A 688 -7.89 -10.58 -22.83
CA LEU A 688 -9.11 -11.35 -22.59
C LEU A 688 -10.31 -10.49 -22.14
N GLY A 689 -10.18 -9.16 -22.21
CA GLY A 689 -11.26 -8.25 -21.89
C GLY A 689 -11.57 -8.07 -20.41
N GLN A 690 -10.68 -8.50 -19.50
CA GLN A 690 -10.86 -8.26 -18.07
C GLN A 690 -10.39 -6.86 -17.70
N ARG A 691 -11.05 -6.28 -16.69
CA ARG A 691 -10.68 -4.99 -16.14
C ARG A 691 -9.54 -5.15 -15.14
N VAL A 692 -8.42 -4.51 -15.42
CA VAL A 692 -7.25 -4.42 -14.52
C VAL A 692 -6.66 -3.01 -14.59
N ASP A 693 -5.86 -2.67 -13.58
CA ASP A 693 -5.07 -1.44 -13.58
C ASP A 693 -4.03 -1.47 -14.72
N GLN A 694 -3.37 -0.33 -14.94
CA GLN A 694 -2.38 -0.19 -15.99
C GLN A 694 -1.35 -1.34 -15.97
N PRO A 695 -1.15 -2.05 -17.10
CA PRO A 695 -0.17 -3.13 -17.17
C PRO A 695 1.25 -2.57 -17.19
N GLY A 696 2.20 -3.42 -16.83
CA GLY A 696 3.61 -3.11 -16.95
C GLY A 696 4.05 -2.90 -18.41
N THR A 697 5.27 -2.43 -18.59
CA THR A 697 5.80 -2.09 -19.94
C THR A 697 6.47 -3.31 -20.58
N ILE A 698 6.02 -3.68 -21.79
CA ILE A 698 6.61 -4.73 -22.63
C ILE A 698 6.70 -4.27 -24.08
N ALA A 699 7.59 -4.88 -24.87
CA ALA A 699 7.60 -4.67 -26.32
C ALA A 699 6.53 -5.53 -27.04
N GLY A 700 6.22 -6.72 -26.51
CA GLY A 700 5.20 -7.59 -27.07
C GLY A 700 5.01 -8.88 -26.30
N LEU A 701 3.99 -9.65 -26.71
CA LEU A 701 3.65 -10.97 -26.20
C LEU A 701 3.45 -11.91 -27.39
N SER A 702 4.07 -13.10 -27.33
CA SER A 702 3.95 -14.09 -28.42
C SER A 702 3.79 -15.51 -27.86
N TYR A 703 3.21 -16.39 -28.68
CA TYR A 703 3.11 -17.82 -28.40
C TYR A 703 4.03 -18.60 -29.34
N SER A 704 4.58 -19.72 -28.87
CA SER A 704 5.32 -20.65 -29.74
C SER A 704 4.39 -21.28 -30.77
N GLU A 705 4.97 -21.75 -31.89
CA GLU A 705 4.21 -22.42 -32.95
C GLU A 705 3.47 -23.67 -32.40
N GLY A 706 2.19 -23.81 -32.69
CA GLY A 706 1.32 -24.88 -32.21
C GLY A 706 0.86 -24.77 -30.76
N ALA A 707 1.30 -23.76 -30.02
CA ALA A 707 0.81 -23.54 -28.64
C ALA A 707 -0.64 -23.07 -28.65
N ARG A 708 -1.45 -23.63 -27.73
CA ARG A 708 -2.81 -23.18 -27.51
C ARG A 708 -2.79 -21.83 -26.80
N PRO A 709 -3.43 -20.78 -27.34
CA PRO A 709 -3.54 -19.49 -26.67
C PRO A 709 -4.32 -19.62 -25.34
N ILE A 710 -3.98 -18.75 -24.39
CA ILE A 710 -4.75 -18.63 -23.13
C ILE A 710 -6.11 -18.00 -23.44
N GLU A 711 -7.18 -18.71 -23.06
CA GLU A 711 -8.57 -18.29 -23.25
C GLU A 711 -9.17 -17.74 -21.96
N ARG A 712 -8.57 -18.07 -20.81
CA ARG A 712 -9.02 -17.65 -19.50
C ARG A 712 -7.84 -17.48 -18.55
N ILE A 713 -7.84 -16.36 -17.80
CA ILE A 713 -6.86 -16.11 -16.74
C ILE A 713 -7.54 -15.91 -15.39
N VAL A 714 -6.95 -16.45 -14.34
CA VAL A 714 -7.47 -16.36 -12.97
C VAL A 714 -6.31 -16.07 -12.03
N ALA A 715 -6.31 -14.88 -11.42
CA ALA A 715 -5.40 -14.56 -10.34
C ALA A 715 -6.03 -14.96 -9.00
N ILE A 716 -5.27 -15.66 -8.18
CA ILE A 716 -5.66 -16.12 -6.85
C ILE A 716 -4.66 -15.54 -5.85
N ASP A 717 -5.08 -14.47 -5.21
CA ASP A 717 -4.32 -13.71 -4.23
C ASP A 717 -4.89 -13.89 -2.81
N GLN A 718 -4.24 -13.29 -1.82
CA GLN A 718 -4.62 -13.34 -0.41
C GLN A 718 -5.71 -12.33 -0.02
N THR A 719 -6.30 -11.62 -0.98
CA THR A 719 -7.38 -10.67 -0.70
C THR A 719 -8.61 -11.39 -0.14
N PRO A 720 -9.36 -10.78 0.78
CA PRO A 720 -10.57 -11.38 1.34
C PRO A 720 -11.58 -11.76 0.26
N ILE A 721 -12.34 -12.86 0.47
CA ILE A 721 -13.41 -13.32 -0.43
C ILE A 721 -14.64 -12.40 -0.44
N GLY A 722 -14.64 -11.36 0.36
CA GLY A 722 -15.65 -10.31 0.43
C GLY A 722 -15.32 -9.27 1.48
N ARG A 723 -15.89 -8.08 1.33
CA ARG A 723 -15.62 -6.91 2.20
C ARG A 723 -16.59 -6.75 3.37
N THR A 724 -17.63 -7.58 3.43
CA THR A 724 -18.69 -7.48 4.45
C THR A 724 -18.82 -8.78 5.22
N PRO A 725 -19.35 -8.76 6.46
CA PRO A 725 -19.61 -9.96 7.24
C PRO A 725 -20.61 -10.94 6.58
N ARG A 726 -21.35 -10.51 5.55
CA ARG A 726 -22.27 -11.35 4.76
C ARG A 726 -21.55 -12.34 3.85
N SER A 727 -20.35 -12.00 3.40
CA SER A 727 -19.52 -12.93 2.63
C SER A 727 -18.95 -14.00 3.56
N ASN A 728 -19.06 -15.25 3.18
CA ASN A 728 -18.53 -16.41 3.93
C ASN A 728 -18.17 -17.56 2.99
N PRO A 729 -17.48 -18.61 3.45
CA PRO A 729 -17.10 -19.75 2.63
C PRO A 729 -18.26 -20.39 1.89
N ALA A 730 -19.42 -20.57 2.56
CA ALA A 730 -20.57 -21.22 1.96
C ALA A 730 -21.18 -20.41 0.81
N THR A 731 -21.24 -19.08 0.94
CA THR A 731 -21.74 -18.20 -0.13
C THR A 731 -20.79 -18.14 -1.31
N TYR A 732 -19.49 -18.04 -1.06
CA TYR A 732 -18.47 -17.93 -2.09
C TYR A 732 -18.36 -19.19 -2.95
N THR A 733 -18.41 -20.37 -2.33
CA THR A 733 -18.35 -21.67 -3.02
C THR A 733 -19.70 -22.14 -3.58
N LYS A 734 -20.76 -21.34 -3.41
CA LYS A 734 -22.15 -21.67 -3.76
C LYS A 734 -22.70 -22.93 -3.07
N VAL A 735 -22.11 -23.34 -1.96
CA VAL A 735 -22.63 -24.38 -1.06
C VAL A 735 -23.94 -23.92 -0.41
N PHE A 736 -24.02 -22.64 -0.07
CA PHE A 736 -25.18 -22.05 0.59
C PHE A 736 -26.44 -22.06 -0.27
N ASP A 737 -26.34 -22.00 -1.58
CA ASP A 737 -27.50 -22.05 -2.49
C ASP A 737 -28.20 -23.39 -2.38
N GLU A 738 -27.43 -24.49 -2.33
CA GLU A 738 -27.97 -25.85 -2.18
C GLU A 738 -28.53 -26.07 -0.78
N ILE A 739 -27.89 -25.56 0.28
CA ILE A 739 -28.41 -25.63 1.65
C ILE A 739 -29.76 -24.94 1.74
N ARG A 740 -29.95 -23.76 1.16
CA ARG A 740 -31.22 -23.04 1.14
C ARG A 740 -32.32 -23.85 0.42
N ASN A 741 -31.98 -24.52 -0.68
CA ASN A 741 -32.89 -25.39 -1.40
C ASN A 741 -33.35 -26.57 -0.53
N ILE A 742 -32.43 -27.22 0.20
CA ILE A 742 -32.74 -28.30 1.11
C ILE A 742 -33.71 -27.85 2.23
N PHE A 743 -33.42 -26.70 2.86
CA PHE A 743 -34.31 -26.16 3.90
C PHE A 743 -35.69 -25.80 3.37
N ALA A 744 -35.82 -25.27 2.16
CA ALA A 744 -37.10 -24.98 1.52
C ALA A 744 -37.92 -26.25 1.19
N MET A 745 -37.25 -27.41 1.05
CA MET A 745 -37.90 -28.69 0.80
C MET A 745 -38.38 -29.39 2.08
N THR A 746 -38.02 -28.92 3.27
CA THR A 746 -38.48 -29.52 4.54
C THR A 746 -40.00 -29.42 4.68
N PRO A 747 -40.65 -30.38 5.38
CA PRO A 747 -42.11 -30.35 5.58
C PRO A 747 -42.61 -29.07 6.26
N ASP A 748 -41.86 -28.55 7.22
CA ASP A 748 -42.22 -27.31 7.96
C ASP A 748 -42.11 -26.07 7.08
N ALA A 749 -41.09 -25.98 6.25
CA ALA A 749 -40.94 -24.88 5.28
C ALA A 749 -42.08 -24.89 4.25
N ARG A 750 -42.42 -26.09 3.71
CA ARG A 750 -43.51 -26.25 2.75
C ARG A 750 -44.86 -25.88 3.35
N LYS A 751 -45.17 -26.31 4.58
CA LYS A 751 -46.39 -25.93 5.29
C LYS A 751 -46.57 -24.44 5.46
N ARG A 752 -45.43 -23.73 5.67
CA ARG A 752 -45.40 -22.27 5.85
C ARG A 752 -45.28 -21.51 4.53
N GLY A 753 -45.16 -22.20 3.38
CA GLY A 753 -44.95 -21.58 2.07
C GLY A 753 -43.59 -20.90 1.90
N TYR A 754 -42.57 -21.34 2.66
CA TYR A 754 -41.24 -20.74 2.63
C TYR A 754 -40.44 -21.20 1.40
N LYS A 755 -40.00 -20.23 0.61
CA LYS A 755 -39.17 -20.42 -0.57
C LYS A 755 -37.66 -20.31 -0.19
N PRO A 756 -36.70 -20.72 -1.04
CA PRO A 756 -35.29 -20.64 -0.76
C PRO A 756 -34.79 -19.22 -0.35
N GLY A 757 -35.46 -18.16 -0.83
CA GLY A 757 -35.21 -16.78 -0.44
C GLY A 757 -35.40 -16.48 1.05
N ARG A 758 -36.34 -17.21 1.71
CA ARG A 758 -36.58 -17.08 3.17
C ARG A 758 -35.38 -17.46 4.00
N PHE A 759 -34.58 -18.41 3.52
CA PHE A 759 -33.36 -18.90 4.15
C PHE A 759 -32.09 -18.12 3.74
N SER A 760 -32.24 -16.95 3.09
CA SER A 760 -31.18 -16.04 2.78
C SER A 760 -31.07 -14.91 3.80
N PHE A 761 -29.92 -14.73 4.43
CA PHE A 761 -29.68 -13.60 5.33
C PHE A 761 -29.49 -12.27 4.57
N ASN A 762 -29.42 -12.27 3.23
CA ASN A 762 -29.36 -11.06 2.40
C ASN A 762 -30.73 -10.50 2.02
N VAL A 763 -31.79 -11.33 2.09
CA VAL A 763 -33.13 -11.00 1.63
C VAL A 763 -34.05 -10.69 2.80
N ARG A 764 -34.87 -9.65 2.68
CA ARG A 764 -35.89 -9.31 3.67
C ARG A 764 -36.90 -10.47 3.83
N GLY A 765 -37.43 -10.60 5.06
CA GLY A 765 -38.41 -11.60 5.43
C GLY A 765 -37.86 -12.77 6.24
N GLY A 766 -36.64 -13.25 5.96
CA GLY A 766 -35.99 -14.33 6.75
C GLY A 766 -34.85 -13.87 7.65
N ARG A 767 -34.26 -12.74 7.33
CA ARG A 767 -33.13 -12.19 8.07
C ARG A 767 -33.54 -11.45 9.34
N CYS A 768 -32.62 -11.28 10.25
CA CYS A 768 -32.73 -10.34 11.36
C CYS A 768 -32.73 -8.90 10.83
N GLU A 769 -33.78 -8.14 11.03
CA GLU A 769 -33.89 -6.77 10.53
C GLU A 769 -33.06 -5.78 11.37
N ALA A 770 -32.73 -6.08 12.64
CA ALA A 770 -31.90 -5.22 13.49
C ALA A 770 -30.46 -5.09 12.97
N CYS A 771 -29.85 -6.20 12.54
CA CYS A 771 -28.52 -6.19 11.95
C CYS A 771 -28.54 -6.32 10.40
N GLY A 772 -29.71 -6.34 9.78
CA GLY A 772 -29.86 -6.53 8.33
C GLY A 772 -29.32 -7.87 7.79
N GLY A 773 -29.08 -8.87 8.66
CA GLY A 773 -28.53 -10.18 8.33
C GLY A 773 -27.01 -10.30 8.53
N ASP A 774 -26.33 -9.25 9.01
CA ASP A 774 -24.88 -9.27 9.25
C ASP A 774 -24.49 -10.12 10.47
N GLY A 775 -25.43 -10.29 11.45
CA GLY A 775 -25.16 -10.93 12.74
C GLY A 775 -24.44 -9.99 13.71
N GLN A 776 -23.89 -8.91 13.22
CA GLN A 776 -23.15 -7.89 13.98
C GLN A 776 -23.67 -6.50 13.61
N ILE A 777 -23.50 -5.53 14.49
CA ILE A 777 -23.81 -4.12 14.30
C ILE A 777 -22.47 -3.38 14.19
N ARG A 778 -22.28 -2.63 13.12
CA ARG A 778 -21.11 -1.77 12.93
C ARG A 778 -21.31 -0.50 13.75
N VAL A 779 -20.38 -0.21 14.62
CA VAL A 779 -20.27 1.05 15.35
C VAL A 779 -19.17 1.87 14.67
N GLU A 780 -19.59 2.93 13.99
CA GLU A 780 -18.64 3.83 13.29
C GLU A 780 -17.91 4.71 14.30
N MET A 781 -16.58 4.66 14.26
CA MET A 781 -15.70 5.43 15.11
C MET A 781 -14.95 6.45 14.25
N HIS A 782 -15.28 7.74 14.33
CA HIS A 782 -14.75 8.80 13.45
C HIS A 782 -13.22 8.89 13.40
N PHE A 783 -12.50 8.46 14.43
CA PHE A 783 -11.04 8.56 14.54
C PHE A 783 -10.33 7.21 14.76
N LEU A 784 -11.10 6.13 14.95
CA LEU A 784 -10.60 4.78 15.18
C LEU A 784 -11.19 3.81 14.15
N PRO A 785 -10.63 2.61 13.96
CA PRO A 785 -11.27 1.58 13.15
C PRO A 785 -12.66 1.25 13.66
N ASP A 786 -13.59 0.97 12.73
CA ASP A 786 -14.95 0.58 13.07
C ASP A 786 -14.97 -0.68 13.93
N VAL A 787 -15.80 -0.67 14.96
CA VAL A 787 -15.99 -1.83 15.86
C VAL A 787 -17.27 -2.58 15.46
N TYR A 788 -17.17 -3.89 15.39
CA TYR A 788 -18.29 -4.78 15.11
C TYR A 788 -18.75 -5.45 16.40
N VAL A 789 -19.96 -5.14 16.85
CA VAL A 789 -20.56 -5.71 18.07
C VAL A 789 -21.60 -6.75 17.68
N THR A 790 -21.64 -7.89 18.37
CA THR A 790 -22.65 -8.93 18.14
C THR A 790 -24.05 -8.37 18.32
N CYS A 791 -24.95 -8.66 17.39
CA CYS A 791 -26.31 -8.16 17.41
C CYS A 791 -27.10 -8.76 18.60
N ASP A 792 -27.60 -7.93 19.49
CA ASP A 792 -28.32 -8.33 20.70
C ASP A 792 -29.64 -9.08 20.40
N VAL A 793 -30.26 -8.76 19.26
CA VAL A 793 -31.54 -9.37 18.86
C VAL A 793 -31.39 -10.80 18.37
N CYS A 794 -30.48 -11.02 17.41
CA CYS A 794 -30.26 -12.37 16.86
C CYS A 794 -29.09 -13.11 17.48
N LYS A 795 -28.33 -12.48 18.35
CA LYS A 795 -27.11 -13.04 19.02
C LYS A 795 -26.16 -13.71 18.02
N GLY A 796 -25.88 -13.02 16.92
CA GLY A 796 -25.00 -13.51 15.87
C GLY A 796 -25.64 -14.45 14.84
N ARG A 797 -26.85 -14.95 15.06
CA ARG A 797 -27.51 -15.98 14.22
C ARG A 797 -27.99 -15.49 12.84
N ARG A 798 -27.99 -14.18 12.57
CA ARG A 798 -28.35 -13.56 11.28
C ARG A 798 -29.81 -13.62 10.86
N TYR A 799 -30.64 -14.53 11.41
CA TYR A 799 -32.01 -14.78 11.03
C TYR A 799 -33.00 -14.34 12.10
N ASN A 800 -34.26 -14.16 11.69
CA ASN A 800 -35.39 -13.98 12.61
C ASN A 800 -35.81 -15.32 13.24
N HIS A 801 -36.57 -15.24 14.33
CA HIS A 801 -36.99 -16.41 15.12
C HIS A 801 -37.75 -17.43 14.28
N GLU A 802 -38.71 -16.98 13.44
CA GLU A 802 -39.57 -17.85 12.63
C GLU A 802 -38.79 -18.70 11.61
N THR A 803 -37.70 -18.14 11.03
CA THR A 803 -36.81 -18.88 10.11
C THR A 803 -36.01 -19.93 10.85
N LEU A 804 -35.60 -19.64 12.10
CA LEU A 804 -34.82 -20.56 12.94
C LEU A 804 -35.65 -21.71 13.50
N GLU A 805 -36.97 -21.64 13.49
CA GLU A 805 -37.84 -22.77 13.86
C GLU A 805 -37.79 -23.93 12.86
N VAL A 806 -37.46 -23.65 11.59
CA VAL A 806 -37.33 -24.68 10.56
C VAL A 806 -36.04 -25.47 10.77
N ARG A 807 -36.19 -26.79 10.92
CA ARG A 807 -35.05 -27.70 11.16
C ARG A 807 -34.92 -28.77 10.07
N TYR A 808 -33.70 -29.12 9.75
CA TYR A 808 -33.33 -30.25 8.91
C TYR A 808 -32.37 -31.15 9.68
N LYS A 809 -32.66 -32.44 9.80
CA LYS A 809 -31.93 -33.42 10.67
C LYS A 809 -31.61 -32.85 12.08
N GLY A 810 -32.58 -32.10 12.67
CA GLY A 810 -32.49 -31.52 14.01
C GLY A 810 -31.80 -30.15 14.10
N LEU A 811 -31.10 -29.68 13.07
CA LEU A 811 -30.41 -28.39 13.05
C LEU A 811 -31.19 -27.32 12.25
N ASN A 812 -31.19 -26.09 12.75
CA ASN A 812 -31.67 -24.93 11.99
C ASN A 812 -30.56 -24.37 11.07
N ILE A 813 -30.94 -23.44 10.19
CA ILE A 813 -29.99 -22.91 9.17
C ILE A 813 -28.81 -22.17 9.75
N ALA A 814 -28.93 -21.48 10.91
CA ALA A 814 -27.82 -20.84 11.57
C ALA A 814 -26.86 -21.87 12.19
N GLU A 815 -27.40 -22.90 12.83
CA GLU A 815 -26.62 -24.02 13.39
C GLU A 815 -25.87 -24.77 12.29
N VAL A 816 -26.45 -24.92 11.09
CA VAL A 816 -25.77 -25.52 9.93
C VAL A 816 -24.63 -24.63 9.41
N LEU A 817 -24.80 -23.31 9.41
CA LEU A 817 -23.74 -22.38 9.04
C LEU A 817 -22.56 -22.37 10.06
N ASP A 818 -22.82 -22.76 11.31
CA ASP A 818 -21.79 -22.89 12.35
C ASP A 818 -21.04 -24.22 12.28
N LEU A 819 -21.49 -25.19 11.49
CA LEU A 819 -20.78 -26.45 11.29
C LEU A 819 -19.42 -26.22 10.60
N PRO A 820 -18.33 -26.86 11.11
CA PRO A 820 -17.11 -27.01 10.34
C PRO A 820 -17.36 -27.80 9.03
N VAL A 821 -16.53 -27.53 8.00
CA VAL A 821 -16.64 -28.17 6.69
C VAL A 821 -16.69 -29.70 6.80
N GLN A 822 -15.83 -30.31 7.63
CA GLN A 822 -15.80 -31.76 7.87
C GLN A 822 -17.12 -32.31 8.40
N GLN A 823 -17.71 -31.64 9.40
CA GLN A 823 -19.00 -32.05 9.97
C GLN A 823 -20.14 -31.79 8.98
N ALA A 824 -20.07 -30.67 8.26
CA ALA A 824 -21.08 -30.35 7.23
C ALA A 824 -21.06 -31.39 6.09
N ARG A 825 -19.89 -31.87 5.68
CA ARG A 825 -19.76 -32.96 4.69
C ARG A 825 -20.46 -34.22 5.14
N ALA A 826 -20.20 -34.70 6.36
CA ALA A 826 -20.88 -35.85 6.93
C ALA A 826 -22.40 -35.62 7.08
N PHE A 827 -22.82 -34.39 7.48
CA PHE A 827 -24.24 -34.06 7.62
C PHE A 827 -25.02 -34.11 6.30
N PHE A 828 -24.35 -33.72 5.19
CA PHE A 828 -24.93 -33.67 3.84
C PHE A 828 -24.52 -34.85 2.93
N GLU A 829 -24.03 -35.95 3.45
CA GLU A 829 -23.56 -37.15 2.69
C GLU A 829 -24.51 -37.62 1.59
N ASN A 830 -25.84 -37.49 1.82
CA ASN A 830 -26.86 -37.91 0.87
C ASN A 830 -27.12 -36.90 -0.27
N TYR A 831 -26.35 -35.80 -0.36
CA TYR A 831 -26.47 -34.80 -1.42
C TYR A 831 -25.16 -34.70 -2.24
N PRO A 832 -25.06 -35.47 -3.34
CA PRO A 832 -23.77 -35.63 -4.06
C PRO A 832 -23.14 -34.34 -4.55
N VAL A 833 -23.92 -33.32 -4.89
CA VAL A 833 -23.42 -32.02 -5.34
C VAL A 833 -22.80 -31.25 -4.18
N LEU A 834 -23.46 -31.29 -3.03
CA LEU A 834 -23.01 -30.60 -1.83
C LEU A 834 -21.79 -31.29 -1.21
N GLU A 835 -21.87 -32.64 -1.10
CA GLU A 835 -20.77 -33.48 -0.61
C GLU A 835 -19.50 -33.22 -1.40
N ARG A 836 -19.55 -33.24 -2.74
CA ARG A 836 -18.40 -32.99 -3.60
C ARG A 836 -17.81 -31.59 -3.42
N ARG A 837 -18.63 -30.54 -3.27
CA ARG A 837 -18.12 -29.18 -3.02
C ARG A 837 -17.46 -29.05 -1.65
N LEU A 838 -17.98 -29.74 -0.65
CA LEU A 838 -17.40 -29.78 0.70
C LEU A 838 -16.13 -30.62 0.74
N ALA A 839 -16.06 -31.73 -0.02
CA ALA A 839 -14.86 -32.52 -0.17
C ALA A 839 -13.69 -31.72 -0.72
N VAL A 840 -13.94 -30.88 -1.74
CA VAL A 840 -12.89 -30.00 -2.31
C VAL A 840 -12.36 -28.99 -1.26
N LEU A 841 -13.22 -28.50 -0.36
CA LEU A 841 -12.75 -27.63 0.76
C LEU A 841 -11.85 -28.39 1.74
N GLU A 842 -12.12 -29.68 2.00
CA GLU A 842 -11.22 -30.53 2.81
C GLU A 842 -9.91 -30.83 2.08
N GLU A 843 -9.94 -31.10 0.77
CA GLU A 843 -8.75 -31.35 -0.04
C GLU A 843 -7.75 -30.18 0.02
N VAL A 844 -8.24 -28.93 0.13
CA VAL A 844 -7.38 -27.76 0.28
C VAL A 844 -7.01 -27.45 1.74
N GLY A 845 -7.34 -28.34 2.71
CA GLY A 845 -6.96 -28.20 4.12
C GLY A 845 -7.83 -27.20 4.90
N LEU A 846 -9.12 -27.08 4.57
CA LEU A 846 -10.08 -26.18 5.23
C LEU A 846 -11.17 -26.93 6.00
N GLU A 847 -10.89 -28.17 6.43
CA GLU A 847 -11.82 -29.03 7.15
C GLU A 847 -12.37 -28.44 8.45
N TYR A 848 -11.57 -27.59 9.12
CA TYR A 848 -11.91 -26.93 10.39
C TYR A 848 -12.77 -25.68 10.24
N LEU A 849 -12.80 -25.09 9.05
CA LEU A 849 -13.43 -23.80 8.79
C LEU A 849 -14.95 -23.90 8.90
N ARG A 850 -15.60 -22.97 9.60
CA ARG A 850 -17.08 -22.92 9.66
C ARG A 850 -17.65 -22.39 8.36
N LEU A 851 -18.76 -23.00 7.89
CA LEU A 851 -19.41 -22.61 6.64
C LEU A 851 -19.84 -21.13 6.61
N GLY A 852 -20.32 -20.61 7.72
CA GLY A 852 -20.81 -19.25 7.89
C GLY A 852 -19.77 -18.25 8.42
N GLN A 853 -18.50 -18.63 8.55
CA GLN A 853 -17.46 -17.74 9.07
C GLN A 853 -17.36 -16.46 8.23
N PRO A 854 -17.42 -15.26 8.83
CA PRO A 854 -17.33 -14.00 8.08
C PRO A 854 -16.01 -13.88 7.31
N ALA A 855 -16.07 -13.38 6.08
CA ALA A 855 -14.87 -13.16 5.27
C ALA A 855 -13.83 -12.24 5.94
N THR A 856 -14.27 -11.36 6.81
CA THR A 856 -13.43 -10.40 7.55
C THR A 856 -12.61 -11.05 8.66
N THR A 857 -12.93 -12.29 9.06
CA THR A 857 -12.21 -13.05 10.11
C THR A 857 -11.30 -14.13 9.53
N LEU A 858 -11.27 -14.27 8.19
CA LEU A 858 -10.40 -15.23 7.52
C LEU A 858 -8.99 -14.70 7.37
N SER A 859 -8.00 -15.56 7.56
CA SER A 859 -6.62 -15.26 7.18
C SER A 859 -6.48 -15.14 5.65
N GLY A 860 -5.42 -14.49 5.18
CA GLY A 860 -5.13 -14.37 3.75
C GLY A 860 -5.00 -15.73 3.06
N GLY A 861 -4.32 -16.67 3.69
CA GLY A 861 -4.17 -18.04 3.19
C GLY A 861 -5.47 -18.83 3.14
N GLU A 862 -6.36 -18.69 4.14
CA GLU A 862 -7.70 -19.30 4.13
C GLU A 862 -8.55 -18.75 2.98
N ALA A 863 -8.56 -17.42 2.79
CA ALA A 863 -9.27 -16.78 1.70
C ALA A 863 -8.78 -17.28 0.33
N GLN A 864 -7.47 -17.42 0.17
CA GLN A 864 -6.84 -17.92 -1.05
C GLN A 864 -7.24 -19.38 -1.32
N ARG A 865 -7.17 -20.27 -0.32
CA ARG A 865 -7.58 -21.67 -0.45
C ARG A 865 -9.07 -21.84 -0.79
N ILE A 866 -9.95 -20.99 -0.25
CA ILE A 866 -11.36 -20.95 -0.63
C ILE A 866 -11.52 -20.57 -2.12
N LYS A 867 -10.69 -19.63 -2.64
CA LYS A 867 -10.68 -19.30 -4.07
C LYS A 867 -10.23 -20.49 -4.92
N ILE A 868 -9.17 -21.20 -4.51
CA ILE A 868 -8.68 -22.41 -5.17
C ILE A 868 -9.76 -23.50 -5.22
N SER A 869 -10.45 -23.76 -4.09
CA SER A 869 -11.49 -24.79 -4.02
C SER A 869 -12.62 -24.58 -5.02
N ARG A 870 -12.99 -23.31 -5.26
CA ARG A 870 -14.00 -22.96 -6.26
C ARG A 870 -13.58 -23.31 -7.69
N GLU A 871 -12.29 -23.15 -8.01
CA GLU A 871 -11.76 -23.47 -9.35
C GLU A 871 -11.60 -24.99 -9.57
N LEU A 872 -11.19 -25.73 -8.53
CA LEU A 872 -11.10 -27.21 -8.57
C LEU A 872 -12.42 -27.90 -8.91
N GLY A 873 -13.55 -27.31 -8.50
CA GLY A 873 -14.88 -27.82 -8.79
C GLY A 873 -15.26 -27.84 -10.28
N LYS A 874 -14.44 -27.26 -11.17
CA LYS A 874 -14.66 -27.26 -12.61
C LYS A 874 -14.16 -28.55 -13.28
N ARG A 875 -14.85 -29.02 -14.33
CA ARG A 875 -14.59 -30.32 -14.96
C ARG A 875 -13.36 -30.33 -15.86
N SER A 876 -13.13 -29.28 -16.64
CA SER A 876 -12.04 -29.19 -17.62
C SER A 876 -11.55 -27.74 -17.70
N LEU A 877 -10.26 -27.56 -17.87
CA LEU A 877 -9.58 -26.27 -17.76
C LEU A 877 -8.58 -25.97 -18.90
N PRO A 878 -8.69 -26.59 -20.11
CA PRO A 878 -7.72 -26.33 -21.17
C PRO A 878 -7.75 -24.84 -21.56
N GLY A 879 -6.58 -24.26 -21.83
CA GLY A 879 -6.46 -22.83 -22.16
C GLY A 879 -6.67 -21.91 -20.96
N THR A 880 -6.72 -22.43 -19.73
CA THR A 880 -6.81 -21.61 -18.51
C THR A 880 -5.43 -21.45 -17.87
N LEU A 881 -5.06 -20.20 -17.56
CA LEU A 881 -3.86 -19.89 -16.78
C LEU A 881 -4.28 -19.46 -15.37
N TYR A 882 -3.77 -20.17 -14.36
CA TYR A 882 -3.87 -19.79 -12.96
C TYR A 882 -2.59 -19.10 -12.52
N ILE A 883 -2.71 -17.98 -11.85
CA ILE A 883 -1.62 -17.26 -11.19
C ILE A 883 -1.90 -17.24 -9.70
N LEU A 884 -0.96 -17.76 -8.91
CA LEU A 884 -1.04 -17.81 -7.45
C LEU A 884 0.14 -17.05 -6.85
N ASP A 885 -0.14 -16.22 -5.86
CA ASP A 885 0.86 -15.44 -5.13
C ASP A 885 1.00 -16.01 -3.71
N GLU A 886 2.16 -16.59 -3.42
CA GLU A 886 2.56 -17.19 -2.13
C GLU A 886 1.46 -18.10 -1.50
N PRO A 887 0.98 -19.14 -2.18
CA PRO A 887 -0.13 -19.93 -1.69
C PRO A 887 0.20 -20.85 -0.50
N THR A 888 1.48 -21.02 -0.14
CA THR A 888 1.91 -21.81 1.03
C THR A 888 1.89 -21.04 2.33
N THR A 889 1.56 -19.74 2.29
CA THR A 889 1.48 -18.86 3.45
C THR A 889 0.56 -19.43 4.53
N GLY A 890 1.06 -19.50 5.78
CA GLY A 890 0.32 -19.99 6.94
C GLY A 890 0.05 -21.49 6.95
N LEU A 891 0.75 -22.27 6.13
CA LEU A 891 0.59 -23.70 6.03
C LEU A 891 1.69 -24.48 6.77
N HIS A 892 1.27 -25.43 7.58
CA HIS A 892 2.18 -26.43 8.09
C HIS A 892 2.71 -27.33 6.92
N MET A 893 3.91 -27.89 7.04
CA MET A 893 4.55 -28.75 6.01
C MET A 893 3.61 -29.82 5.47
N HIS A 894 2.80 -30.45 6.34
CA HIS A 894 1.79 -31.44 5.93
C HIS A 894 0.74 -30.86 4.98
N GLU A 895 0.30 -29.64 5.22
CA GLU A 895 -0.73 -28.95 4.43
C GLU A 895 -0.17 -28.47 3.09
N VAL A 896 1.12 -28.08 3.05
CA VAL A 896 1.83 -27.78 1.80
C VAL A 896 1.77 -28.98 0.84
N GLY A 897 1.97 -30.20 1.36
CA GLY A 897 1.84 -31.41 0.57
C GLY A 897 0.43 -31.64 -0.01
N LYS A 898 -0.63 -31.30 0.73
CA LYS A 898 -2.01 -31.32 0.22
C LYS A 898 -2.19 -30.29 -0.91
N LEU A 899 -1.70 -29.07 -0.71
CA LEU A 899 -1.82 -28.00 -1.71
C LEU A 899 -1.08 -28.35 -3.01
N ILE A 900 0.12 -28.91 -2.95
CA ILE A 900 0.88 -29.37 -4.12
C ILE A 900 0.07 -30.37 -4.94
N LYS A 901 -0.54 -31.37 -4.30
CA LYS A 901 -1.43 -32.34 -4.98
C LYS A 901 -2.60 -31.65 -5.69
N VAL A 902 -3.19 -30.66 -5.07
CA VAL A 902 -4.27 -29.85 -5.62
C VAL A 902 -3.84 -29.07 -6.86
N LEU A 903 -2.65 -28.46 -6.83
CA LEU A 903 -2.11 -27.71 -7.98
C LEU A 903 -1.79 -28.65 -9.16
N HIS A 904 -1.20 -29.82 -8.88
CA HIS A 904 -1.01 -30.84 -9.91
C HIS A 904 -2.33 -31.32 -10.51
N ALA A 905 -3.38 -31.51 -9.71
CA ALA A 905 -4.71 -31.86 -10.20
C ALA A 905 -5.35 -30.80 -11.12
N LEU A 906 -5.02 -29.51 -10.93
CA LEU A 906 -5.41 -28.46 -11.90
C LEU A 906 -4.68 -28.62 -13.23
N VAL A 907 -3.37 -28.90 -13.19
CA VAL A 907 -2.55 -29.14 -14.39
C VAL A 907 -3.04 -30.38 -15.13
N ASP A 908 -3.34 -31.49 -14.42
CA ASP A 908 -3.87 -32.73 -15.02
C ASP A 908 -5.23 -32.50 -15.69
N LYS A 909 -5.99 -31.50 -15.31
CA LYS A 909 -7.23 -31.06 -15.98
C LYS A 909 -6.97 -30.16 -17.21
N GLY A 910 -5.71 -29.94 -17.59
CA GLY A 910 -5.29 -29.17 -18.77
C GLY A 910 -5.05 -27.68 -18.50
N ALA A 911 -4.91 -27.25 -17.26
CA ALA A 911 -4.55 -25.88 -16.91
C ALA A 911 -3.04 -25.65 -16.96
N SER A 912 -2.63 -24.40 -17.19
CA SER A 912 -1.29 -23.88 -16.86
C SER A 912 -1.35 -23.22 -15.50
N VAL A 913 -0.37 -23.49 -14.64
CA VAL A 913 -0.32 -22.92 -13.28
C VAL A 913 1.01 -22.23 -13.08
N VAL A 914 0.98 -20.95 -12.74
CA VAL A 914 2.16 -20.13 -12.37
C VAL A 914 2.02 -19.75 -10.91
N VAL A 915 3.02 -20.10 -10.10
CA VAL A 915 3.06 -19.83 -8.66
C VAL A 915 4.26 -18.96 -8.34
N ILE A 916 4.06 -17.85 -7.66
CA ILE A 916 5.15 -17.08 -7.04
C ILE A 916 5.38 -17.71 -5.67
N GLU A 917 6.59 -18.24 -5.40
CA GLU A 917 6.85 -18.97 -4.17
C GLU A 917 8.30 -18.93 -3.71
N HIS A 918 8.44 -19.11 -2.38
CA HIS A 918 9.73 -19.26 -1.70
C HIS A 918 9.87 -20.59 -0.96
N ASN A 919 8.74 -21.31 -0.80
CA ASN A 919 8.73 -22.62 -0.13
C ASN A 919 9.50 -23.66 -0.95
N THR A 920 10.51 -24.26 -0.35
CA THR A 920 11.43 -25.18 -1.00
C THR A 920 10.76 -26.46 -1.51
N ASP A 921 9.78 -26.99 -0.77
CA ASP A 921 9.03 -28.17 -1.20
C ASP A 921 8.15 -27.87 -2.42
N MET A 922 7.55 -26.68 -2.49
CA MET A 922 6.78 -26.23 -3.66
C MET A 922 7.69 -26.04 -4.88
N ILE A 923 8.87 -25.43 -4.69
CA ILE A 923 9.84 -25.24 -5.77
C ILE A 923 10.28 -26.60 -6.32
N LEU A 924 10.62 -27.55 -5.43
CA LEU A 924 11.04 -28.91 -5.81
C LEU A 924 9.93 -29.73 -6.46
N ALA A 925 8.65 -29.47 -6.15
CA ALA A 925 7.51 -30.13 -6.74
C ALA A 925 7.07 -29.57 -8.10
N ALA A 926 7.54 -28.39 -8.51
CA ALA A 926 7.19 -27.76 -9.78
C ALA A 926 7.79 -28.51 -10.98
N ASP A 927 7.09 -28.50 -12.12
CA ASP A 927 7.62 -29.04 -13.37
C ASP A 927 8.70 -28.10 -13.95
N HIS A 928 8.56 -26.79 -13.74
CA HIS A 928 9.47 -25.77 -14.24
C HIS A 928 9.67 -24.66 -13.22
N VAL A 929 10.87 -24.12 -13.13
CA VAL A 929 11.24 -23.05 -12.22
C VAL A 929 11.86 -21.89 -12.99
N LEU A 930 11.53 -20.68 -12.58
CA LEU A 930 12.08 -19.44 -13.07
C LEU A 930 12.63 -18.68 -11.86
N ASP A 931 13.96 -18.60 -11.76
CA ASP A 931 14.66 -17.94 -10.66
C ASP A 931 15.06 -16.51 -11.03
N MET A 932 14.58 -15.55 -10.25
CA MET A 932 14.82 -14.14 -10.47
C MET A 932 15.83 -13.56 -9.49
N GLY A 933 16.71 -12.68 -9.98
CA GLY A 933 17.75 -12.09 -9.15
C GLY A 933 18.68 -11.17 -9.91
N PRO A 934 19.99 -11.19 -9.53
CA PRO A 934 20.60 -11.92 -8.42
C PRO A 934 20.33 -11.28 -7.03
N GLY A 935 19.85 -10.04 -6.99
CA GLY A 935 19.53 -9.29 -5.78
C GLY A 935 18.14 -8.70 -5.79
N GLY A 936 17.83 -7.81 -4.82
CA GLY A 936 16.58 -7.05 -4.76
C GLY A 936 16.72 -5.63 -5.33
N GLY A 937 15.59 -5.02 -5.71
CA GLY A 937 15.54 -3.65 -6.21
C GLY A 937 16.39 -3.44 -7.46
N GLU A 938 17.27 -2.45 -7.43
CA GLU A 938 18.15 -2.14 -8.56
C GLU A 938 19.18 -3.24 -8.86
N ASN A 939 19.50 -4.10 -7.91
CA ASN A 939 20.39 -5.24 -8.12
C ASN A 939 19.65 -6.50 -8.58
N GLY A 940 18.34 -6.41 -8.83
CA GLY A 940 17.48 -7.47 -9.33
C GLY A 940 17.03 -7.24 -10.77
N GLY A 941 15.88 -7.81 -11.08
CA GLY A 941 15.19 -7.57 -12.35
C GLY A 941 15.68 -8.39 -13.53
N LEU A 942 16.45 -9.46 -13.27
CA LEU A 942 16.93 -10.40 -14.29
C LEU A 942 16.39 -11.80 -14.01
N VAL A 943 16.26 -12.62 -15.06
CA VAL A 943 16.10 -14.06 -14.96
C VAL A 943 17.51 -14.65 -14.83
N VAL A 944 17.84 -15.20 -13.67
CA VAL A 944 19.16 -15.75 -13.37
C VAL A 944 19.26 -17.17 -13.93
N SER A 945 18.20 -17.97 -13.70
CA SER A 945 18.17 -19.36 -14.11
C SER A 945 16.75 -19.79 -14.46
N GLN A 946 16.59 -20.69 -15.42
CA GLN A 946 15.30 -21.20 -15.86
C GLN A 946 15.42 -22.66 -16.30
N GLY A 947 14.55 -23.54 -15.82
CA GLY A 947 14.55 -24.96 -16.16
C GLY A 947 13.81 -25.81 -15.16
N THR A 948 14.12 -27.11 -15.09
CA THR A 948 13.59 -27.97 -14.02
C THR A 948 14.22 -27.63 -12.67
N PRO A 949 13.62 -28.01 -11.55
CA PRO A 949 14.23 -27.81 -10.23
C PRO A 949 15.67 -28.36 -10.14
N GLU A 950 15.95 -29.47 -10.78
CA GLU A 950 17.28 -30.08 -10.82
C GLU A 950 18.28 -29.18 -11.55
N ALA A 951 17.88 -28.55 -12.65
CA ALA A 951 18.71 -27.59 -13.38
C ALA A 951 19.03 -26.34 -12.52
N ILE A 952 18.05 -25.83 -11.78
CA ILE A 952 18.25 -24.70 -10.87
C ILE A 952 19.24 -25.04 -9.75
N VAL A 953 19.15 -26.26 -9.18
CA VAL A 953 20.08 -26.73 -8.14
C VAL A 953 21.49 -26.86 -8.66
N ALA A 954 21.66 -27.23 -9.95
CA ALA A 954 22.96 -27.37 -10.61
C ALA A 954 23.58 -26.03 -11.03
N ASP A 955 22.81 -24.95 -11.08
CA ASP A 955 23.27 -23.65 -11.55
C ASP A 955 24.01 -22.88 -10.42
N PRO A 956 25.32 -22.60 -10.56
CA PRO A 956 26.11 -21.91 -9.54
C PRO A 956 25.68 -20.46 -9.33
N ASP A 957 25.05 -19.81 -10.31
CA ASP A 957 24.62 -18.43 -10.24
C ASP A 957 23.26 -18.29 -9.51
N SER A 958 22.49 -19.38 -9.41
CA SER A 958 21.22 -19.41 -8.69
C SER A 958 21.42 -19.35 -7.17
N VAL A 959 20.95 -18.26 -6.57
CA VAL A 959 20.90 -18.14 -5.11
C VAL A 959 19.92 -19.18 -4.53
N THR A 960 18.77 -19.33 -5.14
CA THR A 960 17.75 -20.31 -4.76
C THR A 960 18.28 -21.73 -4.84
N GLY A 961 19.00 -22.09 -5.92
CA GLY A 961 19.58 -23.43 -6.10
C GLY A 961 20.56 -23.80 -4.99
N ARG A 962 21.37 -22.87 -4.54
CA ARG A 962 22.30 -23.08 -3.40
C ARG A 962 21.56 -23.42 -2.10
N PHE A 963 20.46 -22.71 -1.80
CA PHE A 963 19.65 -22.96 -0.60
C PHE A 963 18.89 -24.30 -0.69
N LEU A 964 18.35 -24.65 -1.85
CA LEU A 964 17.70 -25.95 -2.06
C LEU A 964 18.69 -27.11 -1.80
N MET A 965 19.94 -26.98 -2.27
CA MET A 965 20.98 -27.96 -2.02
C MET A 965 21.36 -28.07 -0.55
N GLN A 966 21.49 -26.91 0.14
CA GLN A 966 21.84 -26.86 1.56
C GLN A 966 20.76 -27.50 2.42
N GLU A 967 19.52 -27.16 2.22
CA GLU A 967 18.38 -27.71 2.97
C GLU A 967 18.26 -29.22 2.80
N ARG A 968 18.43 -29.73 1.57
CA ARG A 968 18.47 -31.16 1.31
C ARG A 968 19.59 -31.86 2.10
N ARG A 969 20.78 -31.27 2.18
CA ARG A 969 21.90 -31.77 2.99
C ARG A 969 21.58 -31.78 4.49
N ASP A 970 20.94 -30.72 4.97
CA ASP A 970 20.63 -30.56 6.40
C ASP A 970 19.52 -31.52 6.84
N ARG A 971 18.49 -31.76 6.00
CA ARG A 971 17.50 -32.81 6.23
C ARG A 971 18.15 -34.22 6.28
N LEU A 972 19.11 -34.52 5.40
CA LEU A 972 19.84 -35.78 5.42
C LEU A 972 20.68 -35.93 6.72
N LYS A 973 21.34 -34.89 7.20
CA LYS A 973 22.11 -34.89 8.47
C LYS A 973 21.22 -35.15 9.70
N ARG A 974 19.97 -34.63 9.69
CA ARG A 974 19.04 -34.83 10.80
C ARG A 974 18.40 -36.21 10.81
N ARG A 975 18.45 -36.92 9.68
CA ARG A 975 17.95 -38.28 9.52
C ARG A 975 18.94 -39.37 10.00
N GLY A 976 20.26 -39.06 10.01
CA GLY A 976 21.33 -39.94 10.55
C GLY A 976 21.64 -39.62 11.98
#